data_8d7edce02ceb5057429a80961f539277
#
_entry.id   8d7edce02ceb5057429a80961f539277
#
_cell.length_a   1.000
_cell.length_b   1.000
_cell.length_c   1.000
_cell.angle_alpha   90.00
_cell.angle_beta   90.00
_cell.angle_gamma   90.00
#
_symmetry.space_group_name_H-M   'P 1'
#
loop_
_entity.id
_entity.type
_entity.pdbx_description
1 polymer ?
#
loop_
_entity_poly.entity_id
_entity_poly.type
_entity_poly.pdbx_seq_one_letter_code
_entity_poly.pdbx_strand_id
1 'polypeptide(L)'
;MTTEDKVQELTANCLRDQLGWQSVYAYNQEDYGENSLLGRQNQKEVILKRYLKQKLREFNPNLPEEAYNSAILQIEEINSSQTLLATNQEKHQLLLDGVQVSYRNAKGELIRQTLKILDFDQPSNNHFLAVRELWIQGEIYLCRTDLVGFVNGIPLLFLEAKNLNRDLKAAYDENLLKYIRTIPHLFAYNAFAILVNGIDTKIGSFCGKYEHFHPWKRLAESDPGIVDMETMLKGVCDKNNFIDLLENYVLFDNSTGKTCKIIARNHQFLGVNQAINSVKRWREGGIKDNKLGVFWHTQGSGKSYSMVFFTRKIRRKLGANYTFVICTDRADLDEQIYYTFAGSGLTNNEQELCRASSNEHLQSLLGEHKAYIFTLIQKFNQTVNPDQPYNSRNDIIIISDEAHRTQYGTLASNLRAALPGAGFIGFTGTPLVSNDEITKRYFGDYVSTYDFQRAVEDKATVPLYYDARGDKLSIAVNDLNEQIAAKIEELEIENVEIEDRLERELRRDYYILTAPQRLEALARDFVEHYSTAWETGKAMVICIDKLTCVKLHNLIDRYWSEKIQQLKKDLKKITDDQEENYRQRQIQWMEATLTAVIVSEEQGEIDKFQKHGLDITIHRSVIKNGFELADGKRISPENAFKQADHPFRIAIVCAMWLTGFDVPSLSTLYLDKPLKAHTLMQAIARANRVNEGKTNGLIVDYCGILKNL
;
A
#
# COMPACT_ATOMS: atom_id res chain seq x y z
N MET A 1 -39.63 -9.08 -12.08
CA MET A 1 -38.16 -8.93 -12.10
C MET A 1 -37.84 -7.69 -11.28
N THR A 2 -37.16 -7.82 -10.16
CA THR A 2 -36.72 -6.69 -9.37
C THR A 2 -35.60 -5.94 -10.13
N THR A 3 -35.28 -4.71 -9.71
CA THR A 3 -34.16 -3.99 -10.31
C THR A 3 -32.82 -4.67 -10.03
N GLU A 4 -32.72 -5.44 -8.93
CA GLU A 4 -31.55 -6.23 -8.54
C GLU A 4 -31.38 -7.46 -9.47
N ASP A 5 -32.46 -8.18 -9.77
CA ASP A 5 -32.44 -9.30 -10.75
C ASP A 5 -31.92 -8.83 -12.12
N LYS A 6 -32.28 -7.61 -12.53
CA LYS A 6 -31.79 -7.03 -13.80
C LYS A 6 -30.27 -6.76 -13.78
N VAL A 7 -29.72 -6.27 -12.66
CA VAL A 7 -28.27 -6.05 -12.52
C VAL A 7 -27.54 -7.39 -12.58
N GLN A 8 -28.03 -8.42 -11.89
CA GLN A 8 -27.47 -9.78 -11.97
C GLN A 8 -27.52 -10.34 -13.39
N GLU A 9 -28.65 -10.16 -14.08
CA GLU A 9 -28.82 -10.64 -15.46
C GLU A 9 -27.86 -9.91 -16.42
N LEU A 10 -27.77 -8.59 -16.35
CA LEU A 10 -26.84 -7.81 -17.17
C LEU A 10 -25.39 -8.21 -16.92
N THR A 11 -25.03 -8.45 -15.66
CA THR A 11 -23.69 -8.94 -15.29
C THR A 11 -23.41 -10.30 -15.93
N ALA A 12 -24.34 -11.25 -15.80
CA ALA A 12 -24.17 -12.59 -16.36
C ALA A 12 -24.14 -12.57 -17.89
N ASN A 13 -24.94 -11.72 -18.53
CA ASN A 13 -24.94 -11.54 -19.98
C ASN A 13 -23.59 -10.93 -20.47
N CYS A 14 -23.04 -9.94 -19.77
CA CYS A 14 -21.72 -9.39 -20.08
C CYS A 14 -20.64 -10.48 -19.99
N LEU A 15 -20.62 -11.27 -18.91
CA LEU A 15 -19.68 -12.39 -18.76
C LEU A 15 -19.82 -13.41 -19.90
N ARG A 16 -21.05 -13.76 -20.28
CA ARG A 16 -21.31 -14.75 -21.34
C ARG A 16 -21.00 -14.20 -22.72
N ASP A 17 -21.62 -13.08 -23.09
CA ASP A 17 -21.69 -12.61 -24.49
C ASP A 17 -20.44 -11.85 -24.90
N GLN A 18 -19.79 -11.14 -23.96
CA GLN A 18 -18.60 -10.33 -24.24
C GLN A 18 -17.30 -11.01 -23.80
N LEU A 19 -17.32 -11.79 -22.70
CA LEU A 19 -16.10 -12.38 -22.12
C LEU A 19 -16.01 -13.90 -22.30
N GLY A 20 -17.04 -14.51 -22.91
CA GLY A 20 -17.03 -15.92 -23.28
C GLY A 20 -17.03 -16.90 -22.10
N TRP A 21 -17.57 -16.49 -20.96
CA TRP A 21 -17.88 -17.39 -19.84
C TRP A 21 -19.12 -18.20 -20.18
N GLN A 22 -19.22 -19.42 -19.67
CA GLN A 22 -20.52 -20.10 -19.60
C GLN A 22 -21.36 -19.46 -18.50
N SER A 23 -22.69 -19.43 -18.65
CA SER A 23 -23.58 -18.89 -17.64
C SER A 23 -24.73 -19.86 -17.37
N VAL A 24 -24.99 -20.10 -16.10
CA VAL A 24 -26.07 -20.98 -15.60
C VAL A 24 -26.91 -20.21 -14.58
N TYR A 25 -28.22 -20.34 -14.70
CA TYR A 25 -29.19 -19.85 -13.72
C TYR A 25 -29.66 -21.03 -12.86
N ALA A 26 -29.23 -21.04 -11.58
CA ALA A 26 -29.43 -22.19 -10.69
C ALA A 26 -30.69 -22.09 -9.83
N TYR A 27 -31.37 -20.93 -9.75
CA TYR A 27 -32.54 -20.72 -8.90
C TYR A 27 -33.65 -21.68 -9.22
N ASN A 28 -34.00 -22.58 -8.26
CA ASN A 28 -35.02 -23.62 -8.37
C ASN A 28 -34.90 -24.56 -9.59
N GLN A 29 -33.73 -24.58 -10.24
CA GLN A 29 -33.47 -25.41 -11.42
C GLN A 29 -32.36 -26.44 -11.16
N GLU A 30 -31.74 -26.42 -10.00
CA GLU A 30 -30.70 -27.35 -9.64
C GLU A 30 -31.25 -28.61 -9.01
N ASP A 31 -31.09 -29.72 -9.72
CA ASP A 31 -31.19 -31.05 -9.17
C ASP A 31 -29.83 -31.55 -8.71
N TYR A 32 -29.76 -32.52 -7.81
CA TYR A 32 -28.49 -33.02 -7.27
C TYR A 32 -28.13 -34.36 -7.90
N GLY A 33 -26.84 -34.66 -7.93
CA GLY A 33 -26.27 -35.86 -8.52
C GLY A 33 -25.31 -35.56 -9.66
N GLU A 34 -24.54 -36.54 -10.06
CA GLU A 34 -23.44 -36.42 -11.02
C GLU A 34 -23.86 -35.86 -12.39
N ASN A 35 -25.10 -36.18 -12.82
CA ASN A 35 -25.69 -35.74 -14.11
C ASN A 35 -26.55 -34.46 -13.97
N SER A 36 -26.63 -33.87 -12.80
CA SER A 36 -27.41 -32.66 -12.57
C SER A 36 -26.78 -31.43 -13.27
N LEU A 37 -27.49 -30.28 -13.25
CA LEU A 37 -27.05 -29.03 -13.88
C LEU A 37 -25.60 -28.66 -13.54
N LEU A 38 -25.23 -28.73 -12.25
CA LEU A 38 -23.88 -28.39 -11.76
C LEU A 38 -23.06 -29.63 -11.35
N GLY A 39 -23.65 -30.80 -11.26
CA GLY A 39 -23.00 -32.04 -10.83
C GLY A 39 -22.73 -32.12 -9.32
N ARG A 40 -23.38 -31.28 -8.50
CA ARG A 40 -23.25 -31.30 -7.04
C ARG A 40 -24.11 -32.43 -6.44
N GLN A 41 -23.61 -33.03 -5.36
CA GLN A 41 -24.36 -34.05 -4.63
C GLN A 41 -25.36 -33.43 -3.63
N ASN A 42 -25.07 -32.22 -3.14
CA ASN A 42 -25.89 -31.48 -2.19
C ASN A 42 -25.49 -29.99 -2.16
N GLN A 43 -26.24 -29.18 -1.42
CA GLN A 43 -26.03 -27.73 -1.29
C GLN A 43 -24.77 -27.33 -0.50
N LYS A 44 -24.14 -28.25 0.23
CA LYS A 44 -22.89 -27.96 0.96
C LYS A 44 -21.66 -27.93 0.04
N GLU A 45 -21.75 -28.64 -1.09
CA GLU A 45 -20.65 -28.67 -2.04
C GLU A 45 -20.47 -27.31 -2.74
N VAL A 46 -19.29 -26.71 -2.62
CA VAL A 46 -18.92 -25.46 -3.27
C VAL A 46 -17.94 -25.68 -4.43
N ILE A 47 -17.34 -26.86 -4.55
CA ILE A 47 -16.51 -27.27 -5.68
C ILE A 47 -17.36 -28.07 -6.65
N LEU A 48 -17.34 -27.70 -7.92
CA LEU A 48 -18.00 -28.42 -8.99
C LEU A 48 -17.09 -29.54 -9.50
N LYS A 49 -17.13 -30.71 -8.79
CA LYS A 49 -16.20 -31.84 -9.00
C LYS A 49 -16.15 -32.34 -10.43
N ARG A 50 -17.28 -32.36 -11.13
CA ARG A 50 -17.35 -32.78 -12.54
C ARG A 50 -16.43 -31.96 -13.42
N TYR A 51 -16.49 -30.61 -13.29
CA TYR A 51 -15.67 -29.70 -14.08
C TYR A 51 -14.20 -29.76 -13.63
N LEU A 52 -13.96 -29.85 -12.32
CA LEU A 52 -12.59 -29.99 -11.78
C LEU A 52 -11.93 -31.27 -12.29
N LYS A 53 -12.62 -32.41 -12.18
CA LYS A 53 -12.10 -33.73 -12.61
C LYS A 53 -11.81 -33.75 -14.12
N GLN A 54 -12.69 -33.16 -14.91
CA GLN A 54 -12.49 -33.03 -16.35
C GLN A 54 -11.22 -32.26 -16.66
N LYS A 55 -11.01 -31.08 -16.03
CA LYS A 55 -9.81 -30.25 -16.28
C LYS A 55 -8.53 -30.85 -15.72
N LEU A 56 -8.58 -31.53 -14.58
CA LEU A 56 -7.45 -32.27 -14.06
C LEU A 56 -6.99 -33.34 -15.04
N ARG A 57 -7.90 -34.08 -15.70
CA ARG A 57 -7.56 -35.07 -16.73
C ARG A 57 -7.00 -34.43 -18.00
N GLU A 58 -7.56 -33.29 -18.44
CA GLU A 58 -7.08 -32.56 -19.61
C GLU A 58 -5.65 -32.04 -19.40
N PHE A 59 -5.35 -31.48 -18.25
CA PHE A 59 -4.05 -30.88 -17.96
C PHE A 59 -3.00 -31.91 -17.53
N ASN A 60 -3.39 -33.05 -17.03
CA ASN A 60 -2.51 -34.10 -16.51
C ASN A 60 -2.94 -35.46 -17.09
N PRO A 61 -2.74 -35.70 -18.39
CA PRO A 61 -3.26 -36.91 -19.04
C PRO A 61 -2.50 -38.18 -18.59
N ASN A 62 -3.15 -39.32 -18.81
CA ASN A 62 -2.56 -40.67 -18.62
C ASN A 62 -2.25 -41.04 -17.17
N LEU A 63 -2.93 -40.44 -16.18
CA LEU A 63 -2.83 -40.84 -14.78
C LEU A 63 -3.93 -41.81 -14.38
N PRO A 64 -3.69 -42.65 -13.35
CA PRO A 64 -4.75 -43.51 -12.80
C PRO A 64 -5.83 -42.67 -12.10
N GLU A 65 -7.07 -43.16 -12.09
CA GLU A 65 -8.22 -42.47 -11.44
C GLU A 65 -7.97 -42.13 -9.97
N GLU A 66 -7.20 -42.97 -9.28
CA GLU A 66 -6.82 -42.75 -7.89
C GLU A 66 -6.04 -41.43 -7.70
N ALA A 67 -5.17 -41.06 -8.67
CA ALA A 67 -4.42 -39.81 -8.62
C ALA A 67 -5.34 -38.58 -8.73
N TYR A 68 -6.32 -38.60 -9.63
CA TYR A 68 -7.29 -37.51 -9.77
C TYR A 68 -8.20 -37.39 -8.54
N ASN A 69 -8.66 -38.52 -8.01
CA ASN A 69 -9.49 -38.52 -6.82
C ASN A 69 -8.73 -38.02 -5.59
N SER A 70 -7.45 -38.41 -5.44
CA SER A 70 -6.58 -37.92 -4.38
C SER A 70 -6.36 -36.39 -4.49
N ALA A 71 -6.17 -35.87 -5.71
CA ALA A 71 -6.06 -34.44 -5.93
C ALA A 71 -7.35 -33.68 -5.54
N ILE A 72 -8.51 -34.20 -5.93
CA ILE A 72 -9.80 -33.59 -5.59
C ILE A 72 -10.00 -33.55 -4.08
N LEU A 73 -9.70 -34.64 -3.37
CA LEU A 73 -9.79 -34.69 -1.90
C LEU A 73 -8.90 -33.64 -1.23
N GLN A 74 -7.65 -33.48 -1.67
CA GLN A 74 -6.74 -32.47 -1.12
C GLN A 74 -7.20 -31.05 -1.42
N ILE A 75 -7.80 -30.81 -2.60
CA ILE A 75 -8.37 -29.50 -2.94
C ILE A 75 -9.57 -29.20 -2.01
N GLU A 76 -10.44 -30.18 -1.75
CA GLU A 76 -11.63 -30.01 -0.90
C GLU A 76 -11.33 -29.93 0.59
N GLU A 77 -10.24 -30.53 1.05
CA GLU A 77 -9.89 -30.58 2.47
C GLU A 77 -9.74 -29.16 3.05
N ILE A 78 -10.53 -28.84 4.06
CA ILE A 78 -10.46 -27.59 4.82
C ILE A 78 -10.13 -27.92 6.26
N ASN A 79 -9.01 -27.38 6.75
CA ASN A 79 -8.60 -27.54 8.13
C ASN A 79 -9.43 -26.65 9.04
N SER A 80 -10.33 -27.22 9.83
CA SER A 80 -11.23 -26.48 10.75
C SER A 80 -10.51 -25.76 11.89
N SER A 81 -9.23 -26.06 12.14
CA SER A 81 -8.43 -25.37 13.17
C SER A 81 -7.82 -24.04 12.69
N GLN A 82 -7.86 -23.78 11.40
CA GLN A 82 -7.31 -22.57 10.80
C GLN A 82 -8.35 -21.46 10.65
N THR A 83 -7.87 -20.21 10.62
CA THR A 83 -8.73 -19.08 10.23
C THR A 83 -9.07 -19.16 8.74
N LEU A 84 -10.24 -18.63 8.35
CA LEU A 84 -10.65 -18.60 6.94
C LEU A 84 -9.59 -17.95 6.03
N LEU A 85 -8.90 -16.90 6.49
CA LEU A 85 -7.84 -16.24 5.72
C LEU A 85 -6.62 -17.15 5.54
N ALA A 86 -6.22 -17.89 6.57
CA ALA A 86 -5.10 -18.85 6.48
C ALA A 86 -5.45 -20.00 5.52
N THR A 87 -6.68 -20.52 5.60
CA THR A 87 -7.19 -21.51 4.64
C THR A 87 -7.19 -20.97 3.21
N ASN A 88 -7.66 -19.71 3.02
CA ASN A 88 -7.65 -19.09 1.69
C ASN A 88 -6.23 -18.90 1.14
N GLN A 89 -5.26 -18.54 2.00
CA GLN A 89 -3.86 -18.45 1.61
C GLN A 89 -3.30 -19.81 1.18
N GLU A 90 -3.55 -20.86 1.94
CA GLU A 90 -3.15 -22.23 1.62
C GLU A 90 -3.76 -22.69 0.28
N LYS A 91 -5.08 -22.48 0.10
CA LYS A 91 -5.76 -22.84 -1.16
C LYS A 91 -5.28 -22.03 -2.34
N HIS A 92 -5.00 -20.74 -2.15
CA HIS A 92 -4.42 -19.92 -3.20
C HIS A 92 -3.03 -20.46 -3.63
N GLN A 93 -2.17 -20.81 -2.67
CA GLN A 93 -0.86 -21.37 -2.97
C GLN A 93 -0.98 -22.72 -3.69
N LEU A 94 -1.90 -23.58 -3.27
CA LEU A 94 -2.19 -24.86 -3.92
C LEU A 94 -2.67 -24.69 -5.38
N LEU A 95 -3.45 -23.64 -5.66
CA LEU A 95 -3.86 -23.31 -7.04
C LEU A 95 -2.67 -22.89 -7.89
N LEU A 96 -1.70 -22.16 -7.32
CA LEU A 96 -0.50 -21.71 -8.03
C LEU A 96 0.51 -22.83 -8.28
N ASP A 97 0.77 -23.64 -7.27
CA ASP A 97 1.84 -24.67 -7.30
C ASP A 97 1.35 -26.01 -7.85
N GLY A 98 0.04 -26.23 -7.86
CA GLY A 98 -0.57 -27.51 -8.15
C GLY A 98 -0.66 -28.43 -6.93
N VAL A 99 -1.30 -29.58 -7.10
CA VAL A 99 -1.49 -30.60 -6.05
C VAL A 99 -0.49 -31.72 -6.22
N GLN A 100 0.26 -32.00 -5.16
CA GLN A 100 1.18 -33.15 -5.14
C GLN A 100 0.43 -34.44 -4.77
N VAL A 101 0.39 -35.39 -5.66
CA VAL A 101 -0.20 -36.71 -5.45
C VAL A 101 0.85 -37.84 -5.50
N SER A 102 0.52 -38.93 -4.82
CA SER A 102 1.32 -40.17 -4.88
C SER A 102 0.43 -41.29 -5.36
N TYR A 103 0.86 -42.04 -6.35
CA TYR A 103 0.15 -43.20 -6.90
C TYR A 103 1.11 -44.29 -7.33
N ARG A 104 0.62 -45.51 -7.51
CA ARG A 104 1.43 -46.63 -8.05
C ARG A 104 1.22 -46.70 -9.56
N ASN A 105 2.36 -46.80 -10.28
CA ASN A 105 2.32 -47.05 -11.73
C ASN A 105 2.01 -48.52 -12.04
N ALA A 106 1.85 -48.83 -13.33
CA ALA A 106 1.60 -50.20 -13.78
C ALA A 106 2.67 -51.25 -13.36
N LYS A 107 3.85 -50.79 -12.95
CA LYS A 107 4.94 -51.64 -12.43
C LYS A 107 4.94 -51.77 -10.90
N GLY A 108 3.98 -51.13 -10.21
CA GLY A 108 3.89 -51.14 -8.76
C GLY A 108 4.79 -50.12 -8.05
N GLU A 109 5.56 -49.29 -8.79
CA GLU A 109 6.44 -48.28 -8.26
C GLU A 109 5.64 -47.06 -7.78
N LEU A 110 6.01 -46.48 -6.61
CA LEU A 110 5.40 -45.29 -6.07
C LEU A 110 5.91 -44.04 -6.84
N ILE A 111 5.01 -43.39 -7.54
CA ILE A 111 5.27 -42.14 -8.27
C ILE A 111 4.72 -40.95 -7.47
N ARG A 112 5.50 -39.90 -7.35
CA ARG A 112 5.07 -38.60 -6.86
C ARG A 112 5.00 -37.62 -8.01
N GLN A 113 3.88 -36.94 -8.19
CA GLN A 113 3.68 -36.00 -9.28
C GLN A 113 2.83 -34.83 -8.82
N THR A 114 3.15 -33.63 -9.29
CA THR A 114 2.35 -32.41 -9.07
C THR A 114 1.35 -32.28 -10.22
N LEU A 115 0.07 -32.21 -9.89
CA LEU A 115 -1.02 -32.04 -10.85
C LEU A 115 -1.34 -30.54 -11.02
N LYS A 116 -1.33 -30.10 -12.26
CA LYS A 116 -1.75 -28.75 -12.65
C LYS A 116 -3.27 -28.63 -12.51
N ILE A 117 -3.72 -27.59 -11.80
CA ILE A 117 -5.15 -27.31 -11.58
C ILE A 117 -5.65 -26.23 -12.54
N LEU A 118 -4.84 -25.21 -12.76
CA LEU A 118 -5.10 -24.05 -13.62
C LEU A 118 -4.03 -23.92 -14.69
N ASP A 119 -4.44 -23.47 -15.88
CA ASP A 119 -3.50 -23.11 -16.95
C ASP A 119 -3.23 -21.60 -16.92
N PHE A 120 -2.08 -21.22 -16.36
CA PHE A 120 -1.62 -19.83 -16.26
C PHE A 120 -0.95 -19.31 -17.53
N ASP A 121 -0.52 -20.21 -18.42
CA ASP A 121 0.17 -19.85 -19.66
C ASP A 121 -0.80 -19.64 -20.82
N GLN A 122 -1.86 -20.46 -20.85
CA GLN A 122 -2.95 -20.34 -21.82
C GLN A 122 -4.29 -20.26 -21.09
N PRO A 123 -4.68 -19.05 -20.63
CA PRO A 123 -5.90 -18.84 -19.83
C PRO A 123 -7.18 -19.37 -20.47
N SER A 124 -7.27 -19.37 -21.81
CA SER A 124 -8.42 -19.91 -22.56
C SER A 124 -8.62 -21.41 -22.42
N ASN A 125 -7.62 -22.17 -21.98
CA ASN A 125 -7.76 -23.61 -21.73
C ASN A 125 -8.56 -23.90 -20.46
N ASN A 126 -8.68 -22.91 -19.57
CA ASN A 126 -9.51 -23.05 -18.37
C ASN A 126 -11.00 -22.96 -18.72
N HIS A 127 -11.81 -23.63 -17.94
CA HIS A 127 -13.26 -23.57 -18.03
C HIS A 127 -13.81 -22.47 -17.09
N PHE A 128 -14.44 -21.45 -17.64
CA PHE A 128 -15.04 -20.35 -16.90
C PHE A 128 -16.56 -20.47 -16.89
N LEU A 129 -17.16 -20.48 -15.68
CA LEU A 129 -18.58 -20.63 -15.48
C LEU A 129 -19.12 -19.63 -14.46
N ALA A 130 -20.10 -18.83 -14.83
CA ALA A 130 -20.83 -17.93 -13.95
C ALA A 130 -22.17 -18.58 -13.55
N VAL A 131 -22.37 -18.81 -12.25
CA VAL A 131 -23.60 -19.40 -11.72
C VAL A 131 -24.36 -18.33 -10.95
N ARG A 132 -25.60 -18.04 -11.40
CA ARG A 132 -26.51 -17.09 -10.76
C ARG A 132 -27.43 -17.81 -9.78
N GLU A 133 -27.77 -17.11 -8.68
CA GLU A 133 -28.75 -17.54 -7.70
C GLU A 133 -28.45 -18.93 -7.11
N LEU A 134 -27.17 -19.16 -6.79
CA LEU A 134 -26.70 -20.45 -6.27
C LEU A 134 -27.07 -20.60 -4.79
N TRP A 135 -27.79 -21.68 -4.44
CA TRP A 135 -28.04 -22.03 -3.08
C TRP A 135 -26.87 -22.79 -2.45
N ILE A 136 -26.41 -22.30 -1.30
CA ILE A 136 -25.30 -22.89 -0.53
C ILE A 136 -25.73 -23.09 0.91
N GLN A 137 -25.59 -24.32 1.42
CA GLN A 137 -25.89 -24.71 2.78
C GLN A 137 -24.64 -24.58 3.64
N GLY A 138 -24.65 -23.66 4.61
CA GLY A 138 -23.69 -23.61 5.71
C GLY A 138 -24.02 -24.66 6.80
N GLU A 139 -23.42 -24.49 7.96
CA GLU A 139 -23.72 -25.39 9.09
C GLU A 139 -25.16 -25.25 9.55
N ILE A 140 -25.70 -24.04 9.62
CA ILE A 140 -27.04 -23.75 10.14
C ILE A 140 -27.92 -23.13 9.04
N TYR A 141 -27.37 -22.17 8.28
CA TYR A 141 -28.15 -21.35 7.35
C TYR A 141 -27.97 -21.79 5.90
N LEU A 142 -29.08 -21.76 5.17
CA LEU A 142 -29.10 -21.85 3.72
C LEU A 142 -29.07 -20.44 3.14
N CYS A 143 -28.12 -20.17 2.28
CA CYS A 143 -27.90 -18.84 1.66
C CYS A 143 -28.02 -18.95 0.15
N ARG A 144 -28.59 -17.92 -0.47
CA ARG A 144 -28.65 -17.77 -1.92
C ARG A 144 -27.72 -16.61 -2.31
N THR A 145 -26.69 -16.91 -3.10
CA THR A 145 -25.74 -15.92 -3.62
C THR A 145 -26.23 -15.36 -4.93
N ASP A 146 -25.87 -14.11 -5.25
CA ASP A 146 -26.27 -13.48 -6.50
C ASP A 146 -25.53 -14.09 -7.69
N LEU A 147 -24.20 -14.11 -7.67
CA LEU A 147 -23.39 -14.74 -8.69
C LEU A 147 -22.07 -15.27 -8.11
N VAL A 148 -21.74 -16.51 -8.45
CA VAL A 148 -20.46 -17.13 -8.16
C VAL A 148 -19.77 -17.50 -9.47
N GLY A 149 -18.54 -17.05 -9.65
CA GLY A 149 -17.69 -17.37 -10.80
C GLY A 149 -16.75 -18.52 -10.47
N PHE A 150 -16.83 -19.57 -11.28
CA PHE A 150 -16.02 -20.77 -11.16
C PHE A 150 -14.97 -20.82 -12.29
N VAL A 151 -13.76 -21.20 -11.92
CA VAL A 151 -12.74 -21.57 -12.90
C VAL A 151 -12.33 -23.01 -12.64
N ASN A 152 -12.46 -23.86 -13.63
CA ASN A 152 -12.26 -25.33 -13.52
C ASN A 152 -13.04 -25.95 -12.37
N GLY A 153 -14.23 -25.43 -12.08
CA GLY A 153 -15.10 -25.91 -11.00
C GLY A 153 -14.76 -25.38 -9.61
N ILE A 154 -13.76 -24.49 -9.47
CA ILE A 154 -13.35 -23.88 -8.20
C ILE A 154 -13.97 -22.47 -8.08
N PRO A 155 -14.65 -22.11 -6.96
CA PRO A 155 -15.34 -20.82 -6.82
C PRO A 155 -14.34 -19.69 -6.51
N LEU A 156 -13.81 -19.04 -7.54
CA LEU A 156 -12.79 -18.01 -7.40
C LEU A 156 -13.34 -16.59 -7.34
N LEU A 157 -14.48 -16.32 -7.96
CA LEU A 157 -15.12 -15.02 -7.97
C LEU A 157 -16.43 -15.05 -7.16
N PHE A 158 -16.60 -14.10 -6.27
CA PHE A 158 -17.87 -13.78 -5.64
C PHE A 158 -18.36 -12.42 -6.13
N LEU A 159 -19.60 -12.31 -6.56
CA LEU A 159 -20.18 -11.06 -6.99
C LEU A 159 -21.53 -10.85 -6.32
N GLU A 160 -21.71 -9.71 -5.68
CA GLU A 160 -22.93 -9.29 -5.02
C GLU A 160 -23.52 -8.07 -5.73
N ALA A 161 -24.78 -8.17 -6.09
CA ALA A 161 -25.52 -7.12 -6.78
C ALA A 161 -26.49 -6.40 -5.83
N LYS A 162 -26.72 -5.13 -6.08
CA LYS A 162 -27.77 -4.33 -5.46
C LYS A 162 -28.56 -3.57 -6.53
N ASN A 163 -29.73 -3.09 -6.16
CA ASN A 163 -30.47 -2.22 -7.06
C ASN A 163 -29.81 -0.82 -7.16
N LEU A 164 -30.12 -0.13 -8.26
CA LEU A 164 -29.57 1.19 -8.62
C LEU A 164 -29.67 2.26 -7.52
N ASN A 165 -30.65 2.15 -6.62
CA ASN A 165 -30.94 3.15 -5.59
C ASN A 165 -30.27 2.83 -4.25
N ARG A 166 -29.50 1.75 -4.15
CA ARG A 166 -28.79 1.36 -2.93
C ARG A 166 -27.30 1.60 -3.04
N ASP A 167 -26.72 2.10 -1.94
CA ASP A 167 -25.27 2.23 -1.81
C ASP A 167 -24.60 0.84 -1.87
N LEU A 168 -23.46 0.75 -2.55
CA LEU A 168 -22.63 -0.46 -2.58
C LEU A 168 -22.17 -0.91 -1.19
N LYS A 169 -22.10 0.00 -0.22
CA LYS A 169 -21.78 -0.35 1.15
C LYS A 169 -22.81 -1.34 1.73
N ALA A 170 -24.07 -1.27 1.32
CA ALA A 170 -25.09 -2.25 1.72
C ALA A 170 -24.79 -3.66 1.20
N ALA A 171 -24.23 -3.81 -0.02
CA ALA A 171 -23.79 -5.11 -0.52
C ALA A 171 -22.67 -5.71 0.34
N TYR A 172 -21.78 -4.86 0.86
CA TYR A 172 -20.73 -5.28 1.78
C TYR A 172 -21.28 -5.62 3.17
N ASP A 173 -21.94 -4.67 3.85
CA ASP A 173 -22.35 -4.80 5.26
C ASP A 173 -23.45 -5.86 5.47
N GLU A 174 -24.48 -5.86 4.61
CA GLU A 174 -25.66 -6.72 4.77
C GLU A 174 -25.46 -8.11 4.19
N ASN A 175 -24.71 -8.24 3.08
CA ASN A 175 -24.60 -9.48 2.32
C ASN A 175 -23.23 -10.14 2.43
N LEU A 176 -22.17 -9.50 1.96
CA LEU A 176 -20.83 -10.12 1.95
C LEU A 176 -20.40 -10.55 3.36
N LEU A 177 -20.51 -9.66 4.37
CA LEU A 177 -20.16 -10.00 5.75
C LEU A 177 -21.06 -11.10 6.33
N LYS A 178 -22.33 -11.16 5.93
CA LYS A 178 -23.24 -12.22 6.31
C LYS A 178 -22.80 -13.57 5.72
N TYR A 179 -22.50 -13.62 4.41
CA TYR A 179 -22.08 -14.84 3.74
C TYR A 179 -20.75 -15.38 4.27
N ILE A 180 -19.79 -14.51 4.56
CA ILE A 180 -18.53 -14.92 5.19
C ILE A 180 -18.76 -15.63 6.52
N ARG A 181 -19.77 -15.22 7.30
CA ARG A 181 -20.12 -15.85 8.59
C ARG A 181 -20.95 -17.12 8.44
N THR A 182 -21.83 -17.15 7.45
CA THR A 182 -22.83 -18.24 7.31
C THR A 182 -22.39 -19.37 6.38
N ILE A 183 -21.61 -19.05 5.34
CA ILE A 183 -21.11 -20.00 4.34
C ILE A 183 -19.60 -19.80 4.08
N PRO A 184 -18.74 -19.82 5.13
CA PRO A 184 -17.31 -19.50 5.01
C PRO A 184 -16.55 -20.41 4.03
N HIS A 185 -16.98 -21.66 3.85
CA HIS A 185 -16.34 -22.62 2.96
C HIS A 185 -16.36 -22.18 1.48
N LEU A 186 -17.31 -21.34 1.06
CA LEU A 186 -17.29 -20.71 -0.25
C LEU A 186 -16.06 -19.80 -0.43
N PHE A 187 -15.70 -19.07 0.62
CA PHE A 187 -14.61 -18.08 0.59
C PHE A 187 -13.22 -18.69 0.80
N ALA A 188 -13.15 -19.98 1.15
CA ALA A 188 -11.87 -20.68 1.25
C ALA A 188 -11.04 -20.62 -0.04
N TYR A 189 -11.70 -20.53 -1.20
CA TYR A 189 -11.06 -20.49 -2.53
C TYR A 189 -11.14 -19.12 -3.19
N ASN A 190 -11.88 -18.17 -2.63
CA ASN A 190 -12.18 -16.89 -3.26
C ASN A 190 -10.89 -16.12 -3.60
N ALA A 191 -10.74 -15.73 -4.87
CA ALA A 191 -9.66 -14.85 -5.31
C ALA A 191 -9.98 -13.39 -4.95
N PHE A 192 -11.15 -12.89 -5.37
CA PHE A 192 -11.64 -11.55 -5.09
C PHE A 192 -13.17 -11.48 -5.13
N ALA A 193 -13.72 -10.43 -4.51
CA ALA A 193 -15.14 -10.13 -4.49
C ALA A 193 -15.41 -8.84 -5.27
N ILE A 194 -16.50 -8.84 -6.05
CA ILE A 194 -17.00 -7.67 -6.78
C ILE A 194 -18.35 -7.28 -6.20
N LEU A 195 -18.55 -6.00 -5.93
CA LEU A 195 -19.80 -5.39 -5.52
C LEU A 195 -20.31 -4.51 -6.66
N VAL A 196 -21.59 -4.63 -7.03
CA VAL A 196 -22.16 -3.90 -8.16
C VAL A 196 -23.62 -3.49 -7.87
N ASN A 197 -23.99 -2.26 -8.30
CA ASN A 197 -25.38 -1.81 -8.24
C ASN A 197 -25.91 -1.29 -9.59
N GLY A 198 -25.14 -1.51 -10.68
CA GLY A 198 -25.48 -1.05 -12.02
C GLY A 198 -24.98 0.35 -12.38
N ILE A 199 -24.65 1.19 -11.40
CA ILE A 199 -24.00 2.50 -11.59
C ILE A 199 -22.57 2.45 -11.07
N ASP A 200 -22.41 1.99 -9.84
CA ASP A 200 -21.13 1.92 -9.14
C ASP A 200 -20.66 0.48 -9.03
N THR A 201 -19.36 0.27 -9.02
CA THR A 201 -18.76 -1.05 -8.96
C THR A 201 -17.41 -1.00 -8.28
N LYS A 202 -17.13 -2.00 -7.42
CA LYS A 202 -15.88 -2.11 -6.68
C LYS A 202 -15.40 -3.55 -6.58
N ILE A 203 -14.08 -3.74 -6.61
CA ILE A 203 -13.40 -5.01 -6.35
C ILE A 203 -12.60 -4.93 -5.07
N GLY A 204 -12.56 -6.02 -4.31
CA GLY A 204 -11.79 -6.12 -3.08
C GLY A 204 -11.62 -7.54 -2.58
N SER A 205 -10.90 -7.67 -1.47
CA SER A 205 -10.74 -8.93 -0.74
C SER A 205 -11.92 -9.15 0.18
N PHE A 206 -12.42 -10.39 0.26
CA PHE A 206 -13.50 -10.76 1.18
C PHE A 206 -13.17 -10.46 2.66
N CYS A 207 -11.89 -10.45 3.04
CA CYS A 207 -11.44 -10.14 4.40
C CYS A 207 -11.01 -8.68 4.58
N GLY A 208 -11.06 -7.85 3.53
CA GLY A 208 -10.74 -6.42 3.57
C GLY A 208 -11.92 -5.59 4.08
N LYS A 209 -11.64 -4.42 4.67
CA LYS A 209 -12.68 -3.44 4.98
C LYS A 209 -13.23 -2.81 3.69
N TYR A 210 -14.44 -2.23 3.76
CA TYR A 210 -15.07 -1.58 2.60
C TYR A 210 -14.22 -0.48 1.95
N GLU A 211 -13.44 0.27 2.74
CA GLU A 211 -12.54 1.32 2.26
C GLU A 211 -11.43 0.79 1.34
N HIS A 212 -11.15 -0.51 1.40
CA HIS A 212 -10.17 -1.18 0.55
C HIS A 212 -10.77 -1.77 -0.72
N PHE A 213 -12.09 -1.69 -0.88
CA PHE A 213 -12.74 -1.98 -2.15
C PHE A 213 -12.62 -0.77 -3.07
N HIS A 214 -12.11 -0.97 -4.28
CA HIS A 214 -11.78 0.10 -5.20
C HIS A 214 -12.42 -0.12 -6.58
N PRO A 215 -12.72 0.95 -7.33
CA PRO A 215 -13.26 0.84 -8.67
C PRO A 215 -12.19 0.37 -9.66
N TRP A 216 -12.65 -0.19 -10.77
CA TRP A 216 -11.81 -0.49 -11.94
C TRP A 216 -12.30 0.37 -13.09
N LYS A 217 -11.59 1.46 -13.40
CA LYS A 217 -12.09 2.54 -14.25
C LYS A 217 -11.54 2.55 -15.66
N ARG A 218 -10.45 1.80 -15.91
CA ARG A 218 -9.72 1.86 -17.18
C ARG A 218 -9.30 0.47 -17.62
N LEU A 219 -9.35 0.23 -18.93
CA LEU A 219 -8.77 -0.96 -19.56
C LEU A 219 -7.35 -0.67 -20.05
N ALA A 220 -7.06 0.58 -20.42
CA ALA A 220 -5.73 1.09 -20.71
C ALA A 220 -5.48 2.39 -19.92
N GLU A 221 -4.22 2.76 -19.68
CA GLU A 221 -3.89 4.01 -18.95
C GLU A 221 -4.38 5.27 -19.65
N SER A 222 -4.49 5.25 -20.98
CA SER A 222 -4.99 6.36 -21.79
C SER A 222 -6.50 6.57 -21.71
N ASP A 223 -7.25 5.61 -21.15
CA ASP A 223 -8.71 5.70 -21.09
C ASP A 223 -9.16 6.82 -20.14
N PRO A 224 -10.33 7.43 -20.39
CA PRO A 224 -10.83 8.57 -19.60
C PRO A 224 -11.21 8.23 -18.15
N GLY A 225 -11.31 6.94 -17.80
CA GLY A 225 -11.63 6.53 -16.43
C GLY A 225 -13.12 6.63 -16.09
N ILE A 226 -13.90 5.66 -16.55
CA ILE A 226 -15.34 5.57 -16.29
C ILE A 226 -15.60 4.51 -15.22
N VAL A 227 -16.44 4.84 -14.24
CA VAL A 227 -16.95 3.85 -13.27
C VAL A 227 -18.21 3.25 -13.84
N ASP A 228 -18.12 2.03 -14.33
CA ASP A 228 -19.26 1.26 -14.81
C ASP A 228 -18.99 -0.24 -14.69
N MET A 229 -20.07 -1.02 -14.72
CA MET A 229 -20.01 -2.47 -14.56
C MET A 229 -19.24 -3.13 -15.73
N GLU A 230 -19.42 -2.65 -16.95
CA GLU A 230 -18.81 -3.25 -18.14
C GLU A 230 -17.29 -3.10 -18.12
N THR A 231 -16.78 -1.91 -17.80
CA THR A 231 -15.34 -1.65 -17.64
C THR A 231 -14.75 -2.51 -16.50
N MET A 232 -15.45 -2.66 -15.36
CA MET A 232 -15.03 -3.55 -14.30
C MET A 232 -14.94 -4.99 -14.78
N LEU A 233 -15.98 -5.51 -15.39
CA LEU A 233 -16.00 -6.91 -15.84
C LEU A 233 -14.97 -7.18 -16.94
N LYS A 234 -14.83 -6.30 -17.93
CA LYS A 234 -13.79 -6.41 -18.96
C LYS A 234 -12.38 -6.33 -18.39
N GLY A 235 -12.15 -5.45 -17.43
CA GLY A 235 -10.85 -5.27 -16.83
C GLY A 235 -10.43 -6.42 -15.90
N VAL A 236 -11.39 -7.04 -15.21
CA VAL A 236 -11.15 -8.06 -14.19
C VAL A 236 -11.50 -9.47 -14.66
N CYS A 237 -12.64 -9.63 -15.34
CA CYS A 237 -13.19 -10.94 -15.68
C CYS A 237 -12.86 -11.37 -17.14
N ASP A 238 -12.15 -10.57 -17.96
CA ASP A 238 -11.47 -11.11 -19.15
C ASP A 238 -10.60 -12.30 -18.73
N LYS A 239 -10.62 -13.38 -19.48
CA LYS A 239 -9.97 -14.63 -19.09
C LYS A 239 -8.48 -14.47 -18.82
N ASN A 240 -7.79 -13.67 -19.65
CA ASN A 240 -6.36 -13.41 -19.48
C ASN A 240 -6.10 -12.56 -18.24
N ASN A 241 -6.87 -11.48 -18.06
CA ASN A 241 -6.75 -10.60 -16.91
C ASN A 241 -7.11 -11.33 -15.61
N PHE A 242 -8.16 -12.17 -15.62
CA PHE A 242 -8.57 -12.92 -14.46
C PHE A 242 -7.47 -13.85 -13.95
N ILE A 243 -6.89 -14.63 -14.86
CA ILE A 243 -5.81 -15.57 -14.54
C ILE A 243 -4.53 -14.82 -14.15
N ASP A 244 -4.22 -13.71 -14.82
CA ASP A 244 -3.07 -12.87 -14.48
C ASP A 244 -3.23 -12.20 -13.09
N LEU A 245 -4.43 -11.68 -12.79
CA LEU A 245 -4.76 -11.14 -11.46
C LEU A 245 -4.60 -12.20 -10.38
N LEU A 246 -5.15 -13.39 -10.59
CA LEU A 246 -5.05 -14.51 -9.64
C LEU A 246 -3.58 -14.89 -9.40
N GLU A 247 -2.80 -15.03 -10.45
CA GLU A 247 -1.41 -15.51 -10.37
C GLU A 247 -0.46 -14.47 -9.78
N ASN A 248 -0.54 -13.23 -10.25
CA ASN A 248 0.51 -12.23 -10.05
C ASN A 248 0.12 -11.05 -9.16
N TYR A 249 -1.18 -10.79 -8.97
CA TYR A 249 -1.70 -9.56 -8.35
C TYR A 249 -2.53 -9.79 -7.08
N VAL A 250 -2.56 -11.01 -6.56
CA VAL A 250 -3.07 -11.34 -5.23
C VAL A 250 -1.89 -11.69 -4.34
N LEU A 251 -1.77 -11.00 -3.20
CA LEU A 251 -0.72 -11.22 -2.19
C LEU A 251 -1.34 -11.46 -0.82
N PHE A 252 -0.59 -12.17 0.02
CA PHE A 252 -0.85 -12.28 1.46
C PHE A 252 0.34 -11.66 2.18
N ASP A 253 0.11 -10.48 2.77
CA ASP A 253 1.15 -9.70 3.45
C ASP A 253 1.00 -9.81 4.96
N ASN A 254 2.10 -10.19 5.63
CA ASN A 254 2.20 -10.30 7.10
C ASN A 254 3.19 -9.30 7.72
N SER A 255 3.63 -8.29 6.98
CA SER A 255 4.64 -7.31 7.40
C SER A 255 4.29 -6.58 8.70
N THR A 256 3.00 -6.46 9.02
CA THR A 256 2.50 -5.79 10.25
C THR A 256 2.23 -6.76 11.40
N GLY A 257 2.60 -8.04 11.26
CA GLY A 257 2.29 -9.10 12.24
C GLY A 257 0.86 -9.65 12.17
N LYS A 258 0.01 -9.11 11.29
CA LYS A 258 -1.31 -9.62 10.97
C LYS A 258 -1.42 -9.81 9.46
N THR A 259 -1.70 -11.03 9.04
CA THR A 259 -1.87 -11.32 7.60
C THR A 259 -3.03 -10.55 7.02
N CYS A 260 -2.78 -9.89 5.89
CA CYS A 260 -3.77 -9.20 5.08
C CYS A 260 -3.72 -9.72 3.64
N LYS A 261 -4.86 -9.91 3.00
CA LYS A 261 -4.94 -10.26 1.59
C LYS A 261 -5.06 -8.98 0.76
N ILE A 262 -4.06 -8.74 -0.09
CA ILE A 262 -3.94 -7.57 -0.96
C ILE A 262 -4.30 -7.96 -2.38
N ILE A 263 -5.13 -7.16 -3.03
CA ILE A 263 -5.47 -7.27 -4.44
C ILE A 263 -5.00 -5.98 -5.13
N ALA A 264 -4.33 -6.11 -6.27
CA ALA A 264 -3.86 -4.95 -7.01
C ALA A 264 -5.02 -4.04 -7.43
N ARG A 265 -4.80 -2.74 -7.32
CA ARG A 265 -5.71 -1.72 -7.85
C ARG A 265 -5.55 -1.58 -9.36
N ASN A 266 -6.54 -1.00 -10.02
CA ASN A 266 -6.54 -0.81 -11.48
C ASN A 266 -5.25 -0.17 -12.01
N HIS A 267 -4.80 0.95 -11.40
CA HIS A 267 -3.57 1.63 -11.81
C HIS A 267 -2.31 0.77 -11.59
N GLN A 268 -2.27 -0.06 -10.53
CA GLN A 268 -1.15 -0.96 -10.28
C GLN A 268 -1.09 -2.07 -11.34
N PHE A 269 -2.24 -2.67 -11.67
CA PHE A 269 -2.32 -3.70 -12.71
C PHE A 269 -1.86 -3.16 -14.07
N LEU A 270 -2.39 -2.01 -14.49
CA LEU A 270 -2.04 -1.40 -15.78
C LEU A 270 -0.57 -0.98 -15.81
N GLY A 271 -0.11 -0.25 -14.79
CA GLY A 271 1.26 0.25 -14.72
C GLY A 271 2.31 -0.85 -14.67
N VAL A 272 2.08 -1.87 -13.85
CA VAL A 272 3.00 -3.03 -13.77
C VAL A 272 3.06 -3.76 -15.10
N ASN A 273 1.92 -3.95 -15.79
CA ASN A 273 1.91 -4.58 -17.11
C ASN A 273 2.68 -3.75 -18.15
N GLN A 274 2.59 -2.42 -18.11
CA GLN A 274 3.41 -1.55 -18.97
C GLN A 274 4.91 -1.68 -18.66
N ALA A 275 5.27 -1.71 -17.37
CA ALA A 275 6.66 -1.93 -16.96
C ALA A 275 7.19 -3.31 -17.41
N ILE A 276 6.37 -4.37 -17.32
CA ILE A 276 6.70 -5.71 -17.85
C ILE A 276 6.93 -5.66 -19.38
N ASN A 277 6.10 -4.94 -20.11
CA ASN A 277 6.28 -4.78 -21.55
C ASN A 277 7.58 -4.06 -21.89
N SER A 278 8.01 -3.11 -21.05
CA SER A 278 9.32 -2.46 -21.20
C SER A 278 10.47 -3.46 -20.99
N VAL A 279 10.37 -4.33 -19.98
CA VAL A 279 11.38 -5.40 -19.76
C VAL A 279 11.44 -6.37 -20.95
N LYS A 280 10.29 -6.77 -21.52
CA LYS A 280 10.25 -7.62 -22.72
C LYS A 280 10.97 -6.96 -23.89
N ARG A 281 10.64 -5.69 -24.20
CA ARG A 281 11.31 -4.93 -25.27
C ARG A 281 12.81 -4.78 -25.03
N TRP A 282 13.23 -4.60 -23.79
CA TRP A 282 14.67 -4.57 -23.42
C TRP A 282 15.35 -5.88 -23.74
N ARG A 283 14.74 -7.00 -23.38
CA ARG A 283 15.29 -8.35 -23.66
C ARG A 283 15.36 -8.67 -25.16
N GLU A 284 14.48 -8.11 -25.94
CA GLU A 284 14.44 -8.22 -27.42
C GLU A 284 15.39 -7.22 -28.10
N GLY A 285 16.17 -6.43 -27.34
CA GLY A 285 17.11 -5.44 -27.88
C GLY A 285 16.45 -4.15 -28.40
N GLY A 286 15.16 -3.95 -28.11
CA GLY A 286 14.40 -2.76 -28.54
C GLY A 286 14.59 -1.52 -27.70
N ILE A 287 15.33 -1.61 -26.58
CA ILE A 287 15.61 -0.49 -25.68
C ILE A 287 17.11 -0.19 -25.65
N LYS A 288 17.47 1.07 -25.93
CA LYS A 288 18.84 1.55 -25.85
C LYS A 288 19.21 1.94 -24.41
N ASP A 289 20.49 1.84 -24.08
CA ASP A 289 21.08 2.27 -22.80
C ASP A 289 20.46 1.62 -21.56
N ASN A 290 19.79 0.49 -21.70
CA ASN A 290 19.17 -0.29 -20.60
C ASN A 290 18.15 0.50 -19.76
N LYS A 291 17.48 1.53 -20.34
CA LYS A 291 16.53 2.41 -19.66
C LYS A 291 15.12 1.83 -19.78
N LEU A 292 14.64 1.18 -18.73
CA LEU A 292 13.32 0.52 -18.72
C LEU A 292 12.16 1.51 -18.55
N GLY A 293 12.42 2.72 -18.04
CA GLY A 293 11.45 3.79 -17.88
C GLY A 293 11.21 4.23 -16.44
N VAL A 294 10.29 5.17 -16.28
CA VAL A 294 9.88 5.75 -15.01
C VAL A 294 8.46 5.32 -14.68
N PHE A 295 8.28 4.75 -13.49
CA PHE A 295 7.01 4.40 -12.90
C PHE A 295 6.62 5.49 -11.90
N TRP A 296 5.82 6.45 -12.38
CA TRP A 296 5.37 7.56 -11.56
C TRP A 296 3.97 7.31 -11.00
N HIS A 297 3.92 6.94 -9.75
CA HIS A 297 2.68 6.82 -9.00
C HIS A 297 2.77 7.65 -7.71
N THR A 298 1.80 8.53 -7.50
CA THR A 298 1.80 9.43 -6.35
C THR A 298 1.96 8.70 -5.02
N GLN A 299 2.43 9.38 -4.00
CA GLN A 299 2.56 8.78 -2.67
C GLN A 299 1.19 8.34 -2.16
N GLY A 300 1.14 7.17 -1.49
CA GLY A 300 -0.11 6.60 -1.03
C GLY A 300 -0.83 5.70 -2.04
N SER A 301 -0.36 5.64 -3.27
CA SER A 301 -0.91 4.77 -4.31
C SER A 301 -0.55 3.27 -4.17
N GLY A 302 0.35 2.92 -3.25
CA GLY A 302 0.82 1.54 -3.04
C GLY A 302 2.01 1.13 -3.90
N LYS A 303 2.97 2.03 -4.16
CA LYS A 303 4.18 1.76 -4.97
C LYS A 303 4.97 0.54 -4.53
N SER A 304 5.16 0.33 -3.21
CA SER A 304 5.91 -0.83 -2.70
C SER A 304 5.25 -2.15 -3.13
N TYR A 305 3.93 -2.24 -3.11
CA TYR A 305 3.22 -3.42 -3.66
C TYR A 305 3.34 -3.51 -5.18
N SER A 306 3.39 -2.37 -5.91
CA SER A 306 3.64 -2.39 -7.35
C SER A 306 5.03 -2.98 -7.67
N MET A 307 6.06 -2.68 -6.86
CA MET A 307 7.39 -3.31 -6.99
C MET A 307 7.32 -4.82 -6.71
N VAL A 308 6.57 -5.25 -5.69
CA VAL A 308 6.34 -6.67 -5.38
C VAL A 308 5.66 -7.38 -6.56
N PHE A 309 4.57 -6.83 -7.10
CA PHE A 309 3.88 -7.39 -8.27
C PHE A 309 4.79 -7.47 -9.49
N PHE A 310 5.54 -6.40 -9.77
CA PHE A 310 6.46 -6.31 -10.90
C PHE A 310 7.53 -7.40 -10.84
N THR A 311 8.24 -7.51 -9.72
CA THR A 311 9.32 -8.49 -9.56
C THR A 311 8.80 -9.92 -9.56
N ARG A 312 7.68 -10.18 -8.87
CA ARG A 312 7.03 -11.51 -8.84
C ARG A 312 6.62 -11.96 -10.24
N LYS A 313 5.99 -11.07 -11.01
CA LYS A 313 5.52 -11.38 -12.36
C LYS A 313 6.69 -11.64 -13.32
N ILE A 314 7.77 -10.85 -13.25
CA ILE A 314 8.97 -11.11 -14.06
C ILE A 314 9.51 -12.51 -13.79
N ARG A 315 9.71 -12.88 -12.52
CA ARG A 315 10.25 -14.18 -12.15
C ARG A 315 9.36 -15.33 -12.59
N ARG A 316 8.07 -15.16 -12.61
CA ARG A 316 7.12 -16.20 -13.06
C ARG A 316 7.00 -16.30 -14.57
N LYS A 317 6.96 -15.17 -15.27
CA LYS A 317 6.63 -15.13 -16.70
C LYS A 317 7.83 -14.94 -17.63
N LEU A 318 8.93 -14.35 -17.15
CA LEU A 318 10.10 -14.09 -17.98
C LEU A 318 11.32 -14.92 -17.57
N GLY A 319 11.30 -15.56 -16.41
CA GLY A 319 12.33 -16.48 -15.92
C GLY A 319 12.75 -16.23 -14.48
N ALA A 320 13.09 -17.32 -13.78
CA ALA A 320 13.41 -17.30 -12.35
C ALA A 320 14.81 -16.71 -12.04
N ASN A 321 15.67 -16.54 -13.04
CA ASN A 321 17.08 -16.15 -12.85
C ASN A 321 17.31 -14.66 -12.61
N TYR A 322 16.27 -13.81 -12.76
CA TYR A 322 16.40 -12.38 -12.53
C TYR A 322 16.83 -12.07 -11.10
N THR A 323 17.82 -11.17 -10.98
CA THR A 323 18.20 -10.49 -9.74
C THR A 323 17.64 -9.09 -9.73
N PHE A 324 16.89 -8.75 -8.68
CA PHE A 324 16.39 -7.38 -8.48
C PHE A 324 17.23 -6.70 -7.41
N VAL A 325 17.81 -5.55 -7.76
CA VAL A 325 18.52 -4.68 -6.81
C VAL A 325 17.61 -3.50 -6.51
N ILE A 326 17.03 -3.50 -5.32
CA ILE A 326 16.17 -2.42 -4.84
C ILE A 326 17.07 -1.40 -4.17
N CYS A 327 17.19 -0.23 -4.82
CA CYS A 327 18.09 0.85 -4.42
C CYS A 327 17.30 2.05 -3.91
N THR A 328 17.55 2.45 -2.67
CA THR A 328 16.91 3.58 -2.01
C THR A 328 17.94 4.63 -1.59
N ASP A 329 17.50 5.83 -1.24
CA ASP A 329 18.36 6.91 -0.72
C ASP A 329 18.42 6.95 0.81
N ARG A 330 17.48 6.30 1.51
CA ARG A 330 17.31 6.34 2.97
C ARG A 330 17.12 4.97 3.59
N ALA A 331 17.67 4.79 4.78
CA ALA A 331 17.62 3.53 5.51
C ALA A 331 16.20 3.15 5.96
N ASP A 332 15.37 4.11 6.33
CA ASP A 332 13.98 3.90 6.74
C ASP A 332 13.10 3.41 5.58
N LEU A 333 13.31 3.97 4.38
CA LEU A 333 12.63 3.51 3.16
C LEU A 333 13.09 2.10 2.75
N ASP A 334 14.40 1.84 2.80
CA ASP A 334 14.98 0.53 2.54
C ASP A 334 14.36 -0.53 3.46
N GLU A 335 14.25 -0.22 4.75
CA GLU A 335 13.66 -1.11 5.74
C GLU A 335 12.17 -1.35 5.47
N GLN A 336 11.39 -0.32 5.17
CA GLN A 336 9.97 -0.43 4.86
C GLN A 336 9.73 -1.30 3.62
N ILE A 337 10.48 -1.07 2.54
CA ILE A 337 10.35 -1.86 1.30
C ILE A 337 10.76 -3.30 1.57
N TYR A 338 11.87 -3.53 2.27
CA TYR A 338 12.31 -4.87 2.65
C TYR A 338 11.20 -5.63 3.40
N TYR A 339 10.58 -5.03 4.43
CA TYR A 339 9.50 -5.70 5.16
C TYR A 339 8.26 -5.96 4.31
N THR A 340 7.95 -5.11 3.33
CA THR A 340 6.87 -5.37 2.37
C THR A 340 7.16 -6.61 1.51
N PHE A 341 8.41 -6.77 1.04
CA PHE A 341 8.83 -7.94 0.28
C PHE A 341 8.86 -9.21 1.14
N ALA A 342 9.42 -9.13 2.33
CA ALA A 342 9.48 -10.25 3.28
C ALA A 342 8.07 -10.67 3.73
N GLY A 343 7.22 -9.71 4.09
CA GLY A 343 5.83 -9.95 4.46
C GLY A 343 5.01 -10.59 3.35
N SER A 344 5.34 -10.29 2.09
CA SER A 344 4.72 -10.90 0.90
C SER A 344 5.34 -12.26 0.51
N GLY A 345 6.26 -12.81 1.31
CA GLY A 345 6.87 -14.12 1.09
C GLY A 345 7.89 -14.18 -0.05
N LEU A 346 8.43 -13.04 -0.50
CA LEU A 346 9.41 -12.99 -1.59
C LEU A 346 10.86 -13.10 -1.10
N THR A 347 11.14 -12.75 0.15
CA THR A 347 12.46 -12.88 0.78
C THR A 347 12.32 -13.57 2.13
N ASN A 348 13.42 -14.12 2.64
CA ASN A 348 13.49 -14.64 3.99
C ASN A 348 13.58 -13.49 4.99
N ASN A 349 13.19 -13.75 6.24
CA ASN A 349 13.31 -12.75 7.34
C ASN A 349 14.76 -12.50 7.79
N GLU A 350 15.73 -13.18 7.20
CA GLU A 350 17.16 -13.02 7.48
C GLU A 350 17.73 -11.87 6.64
N GLN A 351 17.75 -10.69 7.21
CA GLN A 351 18.16 -9.45 6.53
C GLN A 351 19.59 -9.52 5.96
N GLU A 352 20.51 -10.14 6.67
CA GLU A 352 21.93 -10.26 6.27
C GLU A 352 22.12 -11.00 4.94
N LEU A 353 21.17 -11.84 4.55
CA LEU A 353 21.25 -12.61 3.31
C LEU A 353 20.93 -11.79 2.05
N CYS A 354 20.32 -10.62 2.17
CA CYS A 354 19.87 -9.83 1.02
C CYS A 354 19.95 -8.30 1.20
N ARG A 355 20.27 -7.78 2.41
CA ARG A 355 20.48 -6.35 2.65
C ARG A 355 21.98 -6.05 2.76
N ALA A 356 22.48 -5.20 1.86
CA ALA A 356 23.88 -4.81 1.86
C ALA A 356 24.19 -3.93 3.07
N SER A 357 25.13 -4.33 3.92
CA SER A 357 25.61 -3.57 5.07
C SER A 357 26.75 -2.61 4.70
N SER A 358 27.61 -3.00 3.72
CA SER A 358 28.73 -2.22 3.21
C SER A 358 28.86 -2.35 1.69
N ASN A 359 29.82 -1.62 1.07
CA ASN A 359 30.15 -1.78 -0.34
C ASN A 359 30.68 -3.19 -0.65
N GLU A 360 31.58 -3.72 0.19
CA GLU A 360 32.15 -5.06 0.03
C GLU A 360 31.07 -6.15 0.14
N HIS A 361 30.14 -5.98 1.10
CA HIS A 361 29.01 -6.88 1.23
C HIS A 361 28.09 -6.82 0.00
N LEU A 362 27.84 -5.62 -0.55
CA LEU A 362 27.08 -5.45 -1.79
C LEU A 362 27.72 -6.20 -2.96
N GLN A 363 29.05 -6.10 -3.11
CA GLN A 363 29.80 -6.82 -4.15
C GLN A 363 29.66 -8.34 -3.98
N SER A 364 29.76 -8.84 -2.74
CA SER A 364 29.55 -10.27 -2.43
C SER A 364 28.16 -10.73 -2.84
N LEU A 365 27.09 -9.98 -2.43
CA LEU A 365 25.71 -10.31 -2.78
C LEU A 365 25.47 -10.30 -4.30
N LEU A 366 26.07 -9.35 -5.01
CA LEU A 366 26.00 -9.28 -6.48
C LEU A 366 26.74 -10.43 -7.16
N GLY A 367 27.79 -10.97 -6.54
CA GLY A 367 28.51 -12.17 -7.00
C GLY A 367 27.69 -13.45 -6.84
N GLU A 368 26.71 -13.47 -5.94
CA GLU A 368 25.81 -14.58 -5.69
C GLU A 368 24.54 -14.46 -6.56
N HIS A 369 23.90 -15.59 -6.90
CA HIS A 369 22.61 -15.58 -7.60
C HIS A 369 21.44 -15.32 -6.63
N LYS A 370 21.39 -14.13 -6.03
CA LYS A 370 20.25 -13.70 -5.18
C LYS A 370 19.09 -13.24 -6.04
N ALA A 371 17.88 -13.58 -5.61
CA ALA A 371 16.66 -13.09 -6.27
C ALA A 371 16.44 -11.59 -5.99
N TYR A 372 16.72 -11.16 -4.77
CA TYR A 372 16.50 -9.79 -4.30
C TYR A 372 17.71 -9.32 -3.50
N ILE A 373 18.15 -8.10 -3.75
CA ILE A 373 19.20 -7.39 -3.02
C ILE A 373 18.66 -6.00 -2.68
N PHE A 374 18.71 -5.62 -1.40
CA PHE A 374 18.31 -4.29 -0.92
C PHE A 374 19.56 -3.51 -0.56
N THR A 375 19.63 -2.25 -1.01
CA THR A 375 20.82 -1.43 -0.80
C THR A 375 20.50 0.06 -0.81
N LEU A 376 21.34 0.82 -0.10
CA LEU A 376 21.35 2.26 -0.22
C LEU A 376 22.24 2.68 -1.38
N ILE A 377 21.89 3.76 -2.09
CA ILE A 377 22.70 4.33 -3.17
C ILE A 377 24.10 4.72 -2.69
N GLN A 378 24.23 5.11 -1.41
CA GLN A 378 25.50 5.48 -0.78
C GLN A 378 26.50 4.31 -0.72
N LYS A 379 26.07 3.07 -0.90
CA LYS A 379 26.99 1.90 -0.99
C LYS A 379 27.78 1.87 -2.30
N PHE A 380 27.39 2.68 -3.32
CA PHE A 380 28.15 2.85 -4.56
C PHE A 380 29.13 4.05 -4.47
N ASN A 381 29.74 4.28 -3.29
CA ASN A 381 30.61 5.42 -3.00
C ASN A 381 32.05 5.27 -3.56
N GLN A 382 32.44 4.09 -4.02
CA GLN A 382 33.75 3.86 -4.64
C GLN A 382 33.67 4.06 -6.15
N THR A 383 34.70 4.70 -6.72
CA THR A 383 34.84 4.79 -8.18
C THR A 383 35.05 3.41 -8.77
N VAL A 384 34.16 3.01 -9.66
CA VAL A 384 34.19 1.70 -10.31
C VAL A 384 34.93 1.83 -11.63
N ASN A 385 35.94 0.99 -11.84
CA ASN A 385 36.61 0.87 -13.14
C ASN A 385 35.64 0.19 -14.13
N PRO A 386 35.28 0.83 -15.26
CA PRO A 386 34.39 0.23 -16.26
C PRO A 386 34.88 -1.13 -16.81
N ASP A 387 36.19 -1.36 -16.82
CA ASP A 387 36.78 -2.62 -17.27
C ASP A 387 36.68 -3.75 -16.22
N GLN A 388 36.30 -3.41 -14.97
CA GLN A 388 36.15 -4.33 -13.86
C GLN A 388 34.84 -4.04 -13.09
N PRO A 389 33.66 -4.22 -13.72
CA PRO A 389 32.39 -3.99 -13.08
C PRO A 389 32.15 -5.00 -11.94
N TYR A 390 31.27 -4.66 -10.99
CA TYR A 390 30.90 -5.59 -9.92
C TYR A 390 30.19 -6.83 -10.49
N ASN A 391 29.34 -6.62 -11.51
CA ASN A 391 28.71 -7.71 -12.24
C ASN A 391 28.28 -7.24 -13.64
N SER A 392 28.51 -8.04 -14.67
CA SER A 392 28.15 -7.72 -16.07
C SER A 392 26.92 -8.47 -16.58
N ARG A 393 26.21 -9.21 -15.70
CA ARG A 393 25.00 -9.95 -16.07
C ARG A 393 23.93 -9.01 -16.65
N ASN A 394 23.20 -9.50 -17.64
CA ASN A 394 22.11 -8.79 -18.30
C ASN A 394 20.70 -9.22 -17.81
N ASP A 395 20.62 -10.00 -16.74
CA ASP A 395 19.39 -10.40 -16.06
C ASP A 395 19.26 -9.75 -14.66
N ILE A 396 19.98 -8.65 -14.44
CA ILE A 396 19.85 -7.80 -13.26
C ILE A 396 18.94 -6.62 -13.62
N ILE A 397 17.98 -6.32 -12.74
CA ILE A 397 17.12 -5.13 -12.85
C ILE A 397 17.30 -4.29 -11.60
N ILE A 398 17.71 -3.04 -11.79
CA ILE A 398 17.81 -2.02 -10.74
C ILE A 398 16.46 -1.33 -10.62
N ILE A 399 15.88 -1.40 -9.44
CA ILE A 399 14.66 -0.66 -9.07
C ILE A 399 15.10 0.46 -8.15
N SER A 400 15.13 1.70 -8.65
CA SER A 400 15.41 2.88 -7.81
C SER A 400 14.11 3.45 -7.27
N ASP A 401 13.92 3.38 -5.95
CA ASP A 401 12.84 4.12 -5.29
C ASP A 401 13.25 5.58 -5.11
N GLU A 402 12.30 6.49 -5.17
CA GLU A 402 12.50 7.94 -5.22
C GLU A 402 13.57 8.32 -6.27
N ALA A 403 13.37 7.82 -7.48
CA ALA A 403 14.33 7.86 -8.60
C ALA A 403 14.95 9.25 -8.88
N HIS A 404 14.21 10.31 -8.56
CA HIS A 404 14.68 11.68 -8.70
C HIS A 404 15.81 12.05 -7.72
N ARG A 405 15.95 11.33 -6.57
CA ARG A 405 17.02 11.58 -5.57
C ARG A 405 18.27 10.74 -5.81
N THR A 406 18.11 9.50 -6.22
CA THR A 406 19.22 8.54 -6.39
C THR A 406 20.15 8.87 -7.57
N GLN A 407 19.82 9.88 -8.38
CA GLN A 407 20.47 10.13 -9.68
C GLN A 407 21.46 11.28 -9.70
N TYR A 408 21.76 11.93 -8.58
CA TYR A 408 22.68 13.05 -8.57
C TYR A 408 24.14 12.60 -8.36
N GLY A 409 25.00 12.94 -9.35
CA GLY A 409 26.44 12.91 -9.21
C GLY A 409 27.11 11.54 -9.36
N THR A 410 28.20 11.39 -8.63
CA THR A 410 29.15 10.28 -8.73
C THR A 410 28.55 8.92 -8.41
N LEU A 411 27.60 8.84 -7.47
CA LEU A 411 27.01 7.59 -7.02
C LEU A 411 26.19 6.89 -8.13
N ALA A 412 25.40 7.64 -8.89
CA ALA A 412 24.65 7.10 -10.01
C ALA A 412 25.56 6.64 -11.17
N SER A 413 26.64 7.37 -11.41
CA SER A 413 27.66 6.98 -12.40
C SER A 413 28.37 5.69 -11.97
N ASN A 414 28.73 5.58 -10.69
CA ASN A 414 29.32 4.38 -10.13
C ASN A 414 28.39 3.16 -10.22
N LEU A 415 27.08 3.35 -9.90
CA LEU A 415 26.07 2.30 -10.01
C LEU A 415 25.99 1.75 -11.45
N ARG A 416 26.00 2.64 -12.46
CA ARG A 416 25.99 2.22 -13.87
C ARG A 416 27.28 1.54 -14.30
N ALA A 417 28.44 2.04 -13.85
CA ALA A 417 29.72 1.41 -14.11
C ALA A 417 29.83 0.03 -13.40
N ALA A 418 29.25 -0.09 -12.20
CA ALA A 418 29.23 -1.35 -11.45
C ALA A 418 28.36 -2.43 -12.11
N LEU A 419 27.29 -2.06 -12.80
CA LEU A 419 26.29 -2.99 -13.36
C LEU A 419 25.93 -2.61 -14.81
N PRO A 420 26.88 -2.65 -15.75
CA PRO A 420 26.68 -2.12 -17.12
C PRO A 420 25.63 -2.92 -17.93
N GLY A 421 25.41 -4.20 -17.62
CA GLY A 421 24.41 -5.05 -18.26
C GLY A 421 23.01 -4.95 -17.66
N ALA A 422 22.82 -4.26 -16.53
CA ALA A 422 21.56 -4.20 -15.83
C ALA A 422 20.54 -3.29 -16.52
N GLY A 423 19.22 -3.64 -16.43
CA GLY A 423 18.13 -2.76 -16.79
C GLY A 423 17.78 -1.84 -15.63
N PHE A 424 17.46 -0.57 -15.91
CA PHE A 424 17.19 0.46 -14.89
C PHE A 424 15.75 0.95 -15.00
N ILE A 425 14.99 0.82 -13.90
CA ILE A 425 13.64 1.36 -13.78
C ILE A 425 13.56 2.26 -12.53
N GLY A 426 12.97 3.45 -12.69
CA GLY A 426 12.78 4.39 -11.60
C GLY A 426 11.35 4.33 -11.07
N PHE A 427 11.16 4.19 -9.78
CA PHE A 427 9.88 4.41 -9.10
C PHE A 427 9.92 5.74 -8.38
N THR A 428 8.87 6.56 -8.54
CA THR A 428 8.81 7.87 -7.86
C THR A 428 7.37 8.25 -7.51
N GLY A 429 7.21 8.96 -6.39
CA GLY A 429 5.94 9.55 -5.98
C GLY A 429 5.73 10.95 -6.50
N THR A 430 6.81 11.64 -6.83
CA THR A 430 6.81 13.05 -7.19
C THR A 430 7.79 13.28 -8.35
N PRO A 431 7.31 13.56 -9.57
CA PRO A 431 8.21 14.08 -10.59
C PRO A 431 8.54 15.54 -10.24
N LEU A 432 9.78 15.87 -10.27
CA LEU A 432 10.20 17.27 -10.22
C LEU A 432 10.09 17.84 -11.63
N VAL A 433 9.22 18.80 -11.83
CA VAL A 433 9.05 19.49 -13.12
C VAL A 433 10.40 20.09 -13.60
N SER A 434 11.21 20.58 -12.67
CA SER A 434 12.57 21.09 -12.93
C SER A 434 13.61 20.01 -13.22
N ASN A 435 13.40 18.76 -12.84
CA ASN A 435 14.35 17.64 -12.96
C ASN A 435 13.78 16.47 -13.80
N ASP A 436 12.64 16.67 -14.45
CA ASP A 436 11.99 15.64 -15.29
C ASP A 436 12.93 15.17 -16.41
N GLU A 437 13.64 16.08 -17.05
CA GLU A 437 14.66 15.76 -18.07
C GLU A 437 15.79 14.89 -17.51
N ILE A 438 16.22 15.14 -16.27
CA ILE A 438 17.28 14.36 -15.62
C ILE A 438 16.77 12.93 -15.35
N THR A 439 15.58 12.79 -14.76
CA THR A 439 15.00 11.48 -14.47
C THR A 439 14.81 10.67 -15.75
N LYS A 440 14.27 11.27 -16.81
CA LYS A 440 14.16 10.65 -18.14
C LYS A 440 15.51 10.31 -18.76
N ARG A 441 16.50 11.13 -18.56
CA ARG A 441 17.86 10.87 -19.05
C ARG A 441 18.47 9.60 -18.46
N TYR A 442 18.15 9.27 -17.21
CA TYR A 442 18.68 8.09 -16.52
C TYR A 442 17.82 6.84 -16.73
N PHE A 443 16.50 6.95 -16.69
CA PHE A 443 15.60 5.81 -16.71
C PHE A 443 14.81 5.64 -18.01
N GLY A 444 14.72 6.68 -18.84
CA GLY A 444 13.85 6.71 -20.03
C GLY A 444 12.50 7.39 -19.75
N ASP A 445 11.58 7.26 -20.70
CA ASP A 445 10.24 7.85 -20.61
C ASP A 445 9.38 7.23 -19.52
N TYR A 446 8.26 7.89 -19.20
CA TYR A 446 7.27 7.33 -18.28
C TYR A 446 6.63 6.07 -18.87
N VAL A 447 6.72 4.96 -18.13
CA VAL A 447 6.03 3.70 -18.46
C VAL A 447 4.66 3.64 -17.83
N SER A 448 4.44 4.37 -16.74
CA SER A 448 3.14 4.49 -16.08
C SER A 448 3.05 5.81 -15.33
N THR A 449 1.86 6.43 -15.37
CA THR A 449 1.59 7.71 -14.69
C THR A 449 0.28 7.62 -13.92
N TYR A 450 0.39 7.77 -12.60
CA TYR A 450 -0.74 7.85 -11.68
C TYR A 450 -0.54 9.05 -10.75
N ASP A 451 -1.00 10.21 -11.21
CA ASP A 451 -0.80 11.48 -10.54
C ASP A 451 -1.73 11.65 -9.32
N PHE A 452 -1.56 12.77 -8.63
CA PHE A 452 -2.33 13.11 -7.45
C PHE A 452 -3.83 13.28 -7.77
N GLN A 453 -4.18 13.89 -8.89
CA GLN A 453 -5.56 14.10 -9.30
C GLN A 453 -6.28 12.76 -9.52
N ARG A 454 -5.67 11.85 -10.28
CA ARG A 454 -6.20 10.48 -10.47
C ARG A 454 -6.37 9.74 -9.15
N ALA A 455 -5.41 9.90 -8.23
CA ALA A 455 -5.48 9.23 -6.94
C ALA A 455 -6.67 9.71 -6.08
N VAL A 456 -6.98 10.99 -6.12
CA VAL A 456 -8.17 11.55 -5.45
C VAL A 456 -9.46 11.11 -6.14
N GLU A 457 -9.52 11.19 -7.47
CA GLU A 457 -10.66 10.73 -8.27
C GLU A 457 -10.97 9.24 -8.02
N ASP A 458 -9.94 8.42 -7.86
CA ASP A 458 -10.05 6.98 -7.58
C ASP A 458 -10.31 6.66 -6.10
N LYS A 459 -10.37 7.68 -5.24
CA LYS A 459 -10.49 7.52 -3.78
C LYS A 459 -9.36 6.66 -3.19
N ALA A 460 -8.21 6.64 -3.88
CA ALA A 460 -6.99 6.02 -3.37
C ALA A 460 -6.31 6.89 -2.31
N THR A 461 -6.54 8.20 -2.39
CA THR A 461 -6.16 9.22 -1.41
C THR A 461 -7.34 10.14 -1.16
N VAL A 462 -7.33 10.87 -0.04
CA VAL A 462 -8.32 11.93 0.22
C VAL A 462 -7.83 13.26 -0.35
N PRO A 463 -8.75 14.20 -0.71
CA PRO A 463 -8.38 15.55 -1.10
C PRO A 463 -7.66 16.27 0.04
N LEU A 464 -6.79 17.21 -0.32
CA LEU A 464 -6.08 18.05 0.62
C LEU A 464 -6.61 19.49 0.56
N TYR A 465 -6.89 20.04 1.71
CA TYR A 465 -7.20 21.46 1.87
C TYR A 465 -6.01 22.19 2.46
N TYR A 466 -5.89 23.44 2.10
CA TYR A 466 -4.78 24.30 2.48
C TYR A 466 -5.25 25.54 3.21
N ASP A 467 -4.65 25.83 4.38
CA ASP A 467 -4.91 26.99 5.20
C ASP A 467 -3.60 27.78 5.41
N ALA A 468 -3.47 28.91 4.71
CA ALA A 468 -2.30 29.79 4.83
C ALA A 468 -2.44 30.67 6.07
N ARG A 469 -1.57 30.48 7.05
CA ARG A 469 -1.56 31.23 8.32
C ARG A 469 -0.31 32.06 8.55
N GLY A 470 0.59 32.09 7.59
CA GLY A 470 1.84 32.86 7.67
C GLY A 470 1.61 34.36 7.97
N ASP A 471 0.58 34.96 7.37
CA ASP A 471 0.24 36.37 7.56
C ASP A 471 -0.16 36.69 9.02
N LYS A 472 -0.72 35.71 9.76
CA LYS A 472 -1.05 35.85 11.19
C LYS A 472 0.17 35.99 12.08
N LEU A 473 1.33 35.54 11.60
CA LEU A 473 2.60 35.58 12.34
C LEU A 473 3.49 36.75 11.97
N SER A 474 3.00 37.70 11.15
CA SER A 474 3.69 38.96 10.75
C SER A 474 4.99 38.75 9.96
N ILE A 475 5.12 37.69 9.18
CA ILE A 475 6.32 37.45 8.35
C ILE A 475 5.91 37.39 6.87
N ALA A 476 6.24 38.42 6.12
CA ALA A 476 6.08 38.49 4.67
C ALA A 476 7.48 38.58 4.00
N VAL A 477 8.14 37.42 3.78
CA VAL A 477 9.39 37.40 3.02
C VAL A 477 9.40 36.17 2.12
N ASN A 478 8.96 36.31 0.88
CA ASN A 478 8.85 35.21 -0.09
C ASN A 478 10.22 34.64 -0.50
N ASP A 479 11.22 35.51 -0.78
CA ASP A 479 12.57 35.09 -1.23
C ASP A 479 13.36 34.36 -0.14
N LEU A 480 13.07 34.62 1.12
CA LEU A 480 13.71 34.04 2.27
C LEU A 480 13.43 32.53 2.39
N ASN A 481 12.19 32.14 2.20
CA ASN A 481 11.77 30.74 2.32
C ASN A 481 12.42 29.84 1.27
N GLU A 482 12.65 30.34 0.05
CA GLU A 482 13.30 29.57 -1.02
C GLU A 482 14.78 29.33 -0.72
N GLN A 483 15.50 30.34 -0.22
CA GLN A 483 16.91 30.23 0.14
C GLN A 483 17.11 29.25 1.30
N ILE A 484 16.29 29.36 2.35
CA ILE A 484 16.33 28.43 3.50
C ILE A 484 15.99 27.01 3.06
N ALA A 485 14.95 26.81 2.25
CA ALA A 485 14.57 25.50 1.75
C ALA A 485 15.68 24.86 0.91
N ALA A 486 16.35 25.66 0.04
CA ALA A 486 17.49 25.20 -0.74
C ALA A 486 18.64 24.70 0.15
N LYS A 487 18.95 25.45 1.22
CA LYS A 487 20.05 25.12 2.10
C LYS A 487 19.77 23.94 3.01
N ILE A 488 18.54 23.81 3.51
CA ILE A 488 18.12 22.64 4.30
C ILE A 488 18.30 21.36 3.49
N GLU A 489 17.87 21.34 2.22
CA GLU A 489 18.01 20.17 1.36
C GLU A 489 19.48 19.81 1.08
N GLU A 490 20.34 20.81 0.86
CA GLU A 490 21.78 20.59 0.69
C GLU A 490 22.40 19.94 1.94
N LEU A 491 22.04 20.42 3.12
CA LEU A 491 22.55 19.91 4.40
C LEU A 491 22.01 18.53 4.76
N GLU A 492 20.75 18.23 4.44
CA GLU A 492 20.16 16.90 4.65
C GLU A 492 20.84 15.82 3.80
N ILE A 493 21.29 16.16 2.58
CA ILE A 493 22.02 15.24 1.70
C ILE A 493 23.42 14.93 2.24
N GLU A 494 24.10 15.92 2.82
CA GLU A 494 25.47 15.79 3.33
C GLU A 494 25.58 15.10 4.70
N ASN A 495 24.46 14.81 5.36
CA ASN A 495 24.43 14.20 6.70
C ASN A 495 25.20 14.97 7.79
N VAL A 496 25.29 16.30 7.65
CA VAL A 496 26.02 17.21 8.55
C VAL A 496 25.05 17.78 9.59
N GLU A 497 25.56 18.16 10.74
CA GLU A 497 24.81 18.85 11.81
C GLU A 497 24.09 20.09 11.25
N ILE A 498 22.84 19.87 10.85
CA ILE A 498 22.00 20.84 10.12
C ILE A 498 21.86 22.14 10.90
N GLU A 499 21.75 22.05 12.22
CA GLU A 499 21.48 23.18 13.11
C GLU A 499 22.65 24.18 13.15
N ASP A 500 23.88 23.71 13.35
CA ASP A 500 25.07 24.59 13.46
C ASP A 500 25.44 25.22 12.13
N ARG A 501 25.10 24.58 10.99
CA ARG A 501 25.33 25.17 9.66
C ARG A 501 24.24 26.15 9.27
N LEU A 502 22.97 25.83 9.50
CA LEU A 502 21.85 26.75 9.30
C LEU A 502 22.04 28.02 10.12
N GLU A 503 22.45 27.91 11.40
CA GLU A 503 22.74 29.07 12.23
C GLU A 503 23.88 29.92 11.70
N ARG A 504 24.92 29.32 11.13
CA ARG A 504 26.07 30.05 10.56
C ARG A 504 25.82 30.71 9.20
N GLU A 505 25.11 30.00 8.30
CA GLU A 505 24.95 30.44 6.92
C GLU A 505 23.72 31.30 6.67
N LEU A 506 22.65 31.08 7.49
CA LEU A 506 21.39 31.81 7.41
C LEU A 506 21.03 32.55 8.70
N ARG A 507 22.03 33.05 9.42
CA ARG A 507 21.87 33.60 10.80
C ARG A 507 20.66 34.51 10.98
N ARG A 508 20.42 35.45 10.07
CA ARG A 508 19.31 36.41 10.22
C ARG A 508 17.96 35.72 10.09
N ASP A 509 17.84 34.82 9.16
CA ASP A 509 16.59 34.20 8.73
C ASP A 509 16.17 33.11 9.68
N TYR A 510 17.14 32.34 10.18
CA TYR A 510 16.95 31.36 11.24
C TYR A 510 16.44 32.02 12.54
N TYR A 511 17.02 33.17 12.93
CA TYR A 511 16.55 33.90 14.11
C TYR A 511 15.14 34.46 13.97
N ILE A 512 14.71 34.81 12.75
CA ILE A 512 13.32 35.25 12.51
C ILE A 512 12.36 34.06 12.71
N LEU A 513 12.65 32.91 12.14
CA LEU A 513 11.79 31.72 12.24
C LEU A 513 11.74 31.15 13.66
N THR A 514 12.85 31.22 14.39
CA THR A 514 12.96 30.69 15.77
C THR A 514 12.72 31.72 16.86
N ALA A 515 12.29 32.95 16.49
CA ALA A 515 12.02 34.02 17.43
C ALA A 515 10.97 33.65 18.50
N PRO A 516 11.24 33.87 19.81
CA PRO A 516 10.32 33.44 20.88
C PRO A 516 8.90 33.97 20.70
N GLN A 517 8.74 35.23 20.30
CA GLN A 517 7.41 35.85 20.08
C GLN A 517 6.64 35.16 18.95
N ARG A 518 7.32 34.77 17.87
CA ARG A 518 6.70 34.03 16.75
C ARG A 518 6.29 32.62 17.17
N LEU A 519 7.14 31.90 17.90
CA LEU A 519 6.83 30.56 18.38
C LEU A 519 5.68 30.58 19.39
N GLU A 520 5.56 31.63 20.24
CA GLU A 520 4.40 31.81 21.11
C GLU A 520 3.11 32.04 20.32
N ALA A 521 3.13 32.90 19.30
CA ALA A 521 1.98 33.15 18.44
C ALA A 521 1.54 31.86 17.72
N LEU A 522 2.51 31.10 17.19
CA LEU A 522 2.28 29.82 16.54
C LEU A 522 1.66 28.80 17.49
N ALA A 523 2.21 28.66 18.71
CA ALA A 523 1.70 27.71 19.69
C ALA A 523 0.25 28.04 20.10
N ARG A 524 -0.09 29.32 20.25
CA ARG A 524 -1.46 29.77 20.55
C ARG A 524 -2.41 29.45 19.40
N ASP A 525 -2.04 29.78 18.16
CA ASP A 525 -2.85 29.49 16.97
C ASP A 525 -3.05 27.99 16.78
N PHE A 526 -1.98 27.20 16.96
CA PHE A 526 -2.05 25.74 16.90
C PHE A 526 -3.06 25.18 17.91
N VAL A 527 -2.95 25.59 19.19
CA VAL A 527 -3.83 25.09 20.26
C VAL A 527 -5.28 25.50 20.00
N GLU A 528 -5.53 26.74 19.59
CA GLU A 528 -6.87 27.21 19.28
C GLU A 528 -7.47 26.43 18.11
N HIS A 529 -6.69 26.25 17.04
CA HIS A 529 -7.14 25.57 15.84
C HIS A 529 -7.38 24.08 16.09
N TYR A 530 -6.40 23.36 16.64
CA TYR A 530 -6.49 21.91 16.78
C TYR A 530 -7.47 21.48 17.88
N SER A 531 -7.60 22.25 18.95
CA SER A 531 -8.62 21.99 19.97
C SER A 531 -10.05 22.17 19.45
N THR A 532 -10.25 23.03 18.44
CA THR A 532 -11.54 23.22 17.77
C THR A 532 -11.81 22.09 16.76
N ALA A 533 -10.77 21.59 16.09
CA ALA A 533 -10.83 20.49 15.12
C ALA A 533 -10.63 19.12 15.76
N TRP A 534 -10.93 18.94 17.04
CA TRP A 534 -10.59 17.78 17.86
C TRP A 534 -11.13 16.43 17.36
N GLU A 535 -12.22 16.41 16.60
CA GLU A 535 -12.81 15.19 16.03
C GLU A 535 -12.16 14.73 14.71
N THR A 536 -11.25 15.54 14.14
CA THR A 536 -10.74 15.29 12.77
C THR A 536 -9.65 14.21 12.68
N GLY A 537 -8.97 13.89 13.77
CA GLY A 537 -7.90 12.91 13.82
C GLY A 537 -6.58 13.46 14.37
N LYS A 538 -5.46 12.81 14.03
CA LYS A 538 -4.14 13.15 14.58
C LYS A 538 -3.50 14.33 13.85
N ALA A 539 -2.61 15.04 14.56
CA ALA A 539 -1.87 16.20 14.06
C ALA A 539 -0.36 15.95 14.08
N MET A 540 0.34 16.47 13.09
CA MET A 540 1.80 16.51 13.05
C MET A 540 2.27 17.94 12.83
N VAL A 541 3.23 18.40 13.62
CA VAL A 541 3.85 19.72 13.52
C VAL A 541 5.28 19.55 13.04
N ILE A 542 5.64 20.18 11.94
CA ILE A 542 6.97 20.11 11.34
C ILE A 542 7.71 21.40 11.64
N CYS A 543 8.79 21.31 12.42
CA CYS A 543 9.65 22.42 12.82
C CYS A 543 10.96 22.44 12.03
N ILE A 544 11.63 23.60 12.03
CA ILE A 544 12.88 23.78 11.32
C ILE A 544 14.02 22.92 11.87
N ASP A 545 14.11 22.75 13.19
CA ASP A 545 15.16 22.01 13.88
C ASP A 545 14.69 21.34 15.18
N LYS A 546 15.56 20.57 15.83
CA LYS A 546 15.30 19.84 17.07
C LYS A 546 15.05 20.75 18.28
N LEU A 547 15.81 21.85 18.39
CA LEU A 547 15.66 22.84 19.48
C LEU A 547 14.28 23.49 19.40
N THR A 548 13.86 23.88 18.21
CA THR A 548 12.52 24.46 17.96
C THR A 548 11.42 23.46 18.27
N CYS A 549 11.61 22.16 17.98
CA CYS A 549 10.63 21.11 18.36
C CYS A 549 10.38 21.11 19.88
N VAL A 550 11.43 21.14 20.68
CA VAL A 550 11.29 21.12 22.16
C VAL A 550 10.75 22.44 22.71
N LYS A 551 11.19 23.58 22.16
CA LYS A 551 10.63 24.90 22.54
C LYS A 551 9.14 24.95 22.26
N LEU A 552 8.72 24.53 21.07
CA LEU A 552 7.33 24.55 20.67
C LEU A 552 6.49 23.55 21.48
N HIS A 553 7.03 22.38 21.80
CA HIS A 553 6.38 21.43 22.69
C HIS A 553 6.03 22.06 24.04
N ASN A 554 6.99 22.72 24.68
CA ASN A 554 6.80 23.36 25.99
C ASN A 554 5.74 24.47 25.93
N LEU A 555 5.71 25.23 24.82
CA LEU A 555 4.71 26.28 24.60
C LEU A 555 3.31 25.69 24.35
N ILE A 556 3.23 24.66 23.53
CA ILE A 556 1.96 23.95 23.25
C ILE A 556 1.41 23.35 24.55
N ASP A 557 2.22 22.67 25.34
CA ASP A 557 1.79 22.05 26.60
C ASP A 557 1.21 23.08 27.56
N ARG A 558 1.87 24.24 27.69
CA ARG A 558 1.38 25.36 28.48
C ARG A 558 0.02 25.87 27.98
N TYR A 559 -0.10 26.22 26.70
CA TYR A 559 -1.36 26.76 26.16
C TYR A 559 -2.47 25.72 26.08
N TRP A 560 -2.13 24.44 25.92
CA TRP A 560 -3.07 23.34 25.97
C TRP A 560 -3.72 23.22 27.35
N SER A 561 -2.91 23.30 28.39
CA SER A 561 -3.37 23.30 29.78
C SER A 561 -4.23 24.51 30.09
N GLU A 562 -3.84 25.72 29.64
CA GLU A 562 -4.64 26.96 29.79
C GLU A 562 -6.00 26.82 29.07
N LYS A 563 -6.02 26.27 27.86
CA LYS A 563 -7.26 26.06 27.08
C LYS A 563 -8.20 25.09 27.78
N ILE A 564 -7.71 24.00 28.32
CA ILE A 564 -8.52 23.05 29.11
C ILE A 564 -9.15 23.76 30.32
N GLN A 565 -8.38 24.57 31.06
CA GLN A 565 -8.93 25.34 32.17
C GLN A 565 -9.98 26.35 31.74
N GLN A 566 -9.79 27.02 30.60
CA GLN A 566 -10.77 27.95 30.05
C GLN A 566 -12.06 27.21 29.69
N LEU A 567 -11.97 26.11 28.95
CA LEU A 567 -13.15 25.31 28.57
C LEU A 567 -13.91 24.78 29.79
N LYS A 568 -13.23 24.36 30.86
CA LYS A 568 -13.86 23.96 32.12
C LYS A 568 -14.59 25.11 32.83
N LYS A 569 -14.09 26.36 32.73
CA LYS A 569 -14.79 27.55 33.24
C LYS A 569 -16.02 27.88 32.41
N ASP A 570 -15.90 27.77 31.10
CA ASP A 570 -17.00 28.10 30.19
C ASP A 570 -18.10 27.03 30.23
N LEU A 571 -17.75 25.75 30.44
CA LEU A 571 -18.70 24.65 30.63
C LEU A 571 -19.73 24.95 31.73
N LYS A 572 -19.30 25.62 32.83
CA LYS A 572 -20.20 25.97 33.91
C LYS A 572 -21.29 27.04 33.56
N LYS A 573 -21.16 27.65 32.39
CA LYS A 573 -22.10 28.70 31.91
C LYS A 573 -23.05 28.16 30.85
N ILE A 574 -22.81 26.95 30.33
CA ILE A 574 -23.62 26.33 29.30
C ILE A 574 -24.90 25.80 29.94
N THR A 575 -26.02 26.04 29.28
CA THR A 575 -27.36 25.63 29.70
C THR A 575 -28.03 24.67 28.72
N ASP A 576 -27.43 24.47 27.54
CA ASP A 576 -27.89 23.53 26.54
C ASP A 576 -27.20 22.15 26.74
N ASP A 577 -27.99 21.11 26.91
CA ASP A 577 -27.49 19.76 27.20
C ASP A 577 -26.63 19.18 26.06
N GLN A 578 -26.91 19.54 24.80
CA GLN A 578 -26.12 19.04 23.65
C GLN A 578 -24.77 19.74 23.59
N GLU A 579 -24.74 21.04 23.82
CA GLU A 579 -23.49 21.80 23.87
C GLU A 579 -22.65 21.42 25.11
N GLU A 580 -23.29 21.17 26.26
CA GLU A 580 -22.61 20.68 27.45
C GLU A 580 -21.93 19.34 27.21
N ASN A 581 -22.66 18.37 26.65
CA ASN A 581 -22.11 17.05 26.30
C ASN A 581 -20.96 17.14 25.28
N TYR A 582 -21.09 17.99 24.27
CA TYR A 582 -20.02 18.22 23.29
C TYR A 582 -18.75 18.76 23.97
N ARG A 583 -18.91 19.79 24.85
CA ARG A 583 -17.78 20.39 25.59
C ARG A 583 -17.15 19.44 26.57
N GLN A 584 -17.93 18.61 27.25
CA GLN A 584 -17.41 17.58 28.15
C GLN A 584 -16.56 16.56 27.39
N ARG A 585 -17.01 16.07 26.25
CA ARG A 585 -16.24 15.16 25.39
C ARG A 585 -14.95 15.83 24.88
N GLN A 586 -15.02 17.10 24.46
CA GLN A 586 -13.85 17.87 24.02
C GLN A 586 -12.80 17.97 25.15
N ILE A 587 -13.22 18.33 26.35
CA ILE A 587 -12.33 18.44 27.50
C ILE A 587 -11.68 17.08 27.82
N GLN A 588 -12.46 16.00 27.88
CA GLN A 588 -11.94 14.64 28.12
C GLN A 588 -10.94 14.22 27.04
N TRP A 589 -11.23 14.53 25.79
CA TRP A 589 -10.32 14.24 24.68
C TRP A 589 -9.02 15.02 24.80
N MET A 590 -9.10 16.32 25.16
CA MET A 590 -7.93 17.16 25.37
C MET A 590 -7.07 16.67 26.56
N GLU A 591 -7.69 16.29 27.68
CA GLU A 591 -6.99 15.76 28.85
C GLU A 591 -6.29 14.42 28.57
N ALA A 592 -6.89 13.58 27.75
CA ALA A 592 -6.29 12.31 27.35
C ALA A 592 -5.19 12.47 26.27
N THR A 593 -5.12 13.63 25.59
CA THR A 593 -4.18 13.82 24.47
C THR A 593 -2.73 13.87 24.95
N LEU A 594 -1.91 13.00 24.34
CA LEU A 594 -0.47 12.98 24.53
C LEU A 594 0.23 13.69 23.38
N THR A 595 1.23 14.48 23.72
CA THR A 595 2.12 15.18 22.78
C THR A 595 3.54 14.68 22.97
N ALA A 596 4.27 14.43 21.87
CA ALA A 596 5.68 14.05 21.96
C ALA A 596 6.52 14.66 20.82
N VAL A 597 7.77 14.95 21.13
CA VAL A 597 8.79 15.32 20.16
C VAL A 597 9.48 14.06 19.66
N ILE A 598 9.46 13.85 18.33
CA ILE A 598 10.08 12.70 17.66
C ILE A 598 11.19 13.20 16.74
N VAL A 599 12.43 13.07 17.21
CA VAL A 599 13.64 13.55 16.53
C VAL A 599 14.77 12.53 16.68
N SER A 600 15.68 12.48 15.71
CA SER A 600 16.83 11.58 15.72
C SER A 600 17.79 11.89 16.89
N GLU A 601 18.46 10.87 17.41
CA GLU A 601 19.45 11.00 18.47
C GLU A 601 20.76 11.58 17.90
N GLU A 602 21.45 12.41 18.71
CA GLU A 602 22.71 13.05 18.37
C GLU A 602 23.69 12.96 19.54
N GLN A 603 24.95 12.75 19.24
CA GLN A 603 25.97 12.66 20.27
C GLN A 603 26.19 14.03 20.95
N GLY A 604 26.17 14.09 22.29
CA GLY A 604 26.35 15.35 23.05
C GLY A 604 25.12 16.27 23.07
N GLU A 605 23.95 15.82 22.60
CA GLU A 605 22.75 16.64 22.50
C GLU A 605 22.24 17.14 23.87
N ILE A 606 22.38 16.36 24.95
CA ILE A 606 21.90 16.75 26.29
C ILE A 606 22.53 18.06 26.72
N ASP A 607 23.87 18.20 26.59
CA ASP A 607 24.58 19.42 26.94
C ASP A 607 24.17 20.59 26.03
N LYS A 608 23.90 20.32 24.77
CA LYS A 608 23.42 21.34 23.81
C LYS A 608 22.05 21.87 24.22
N PHE A 609 21.08 21.00 24.54
CA PHE A 609 19.75 21.40 24.97
C PHE A 609 19.77 22.13 26.32
N GLN A 610 20.58 21.67 27.29
CA GLN A 610 20.73 22.31 28.58
C GLN A 610 21.28 23.74 28.47
N LYS A 611 22.24 24.02 27.57
CA LYS A 611 22.72 25.39 27.30
C LYS A 611 21.62 26.35 26.85
N HIS A 612 20.55 25.83 26.26
CA HIS A 612 19.37 26.59 25.84
C HIS A 612 18.21 26.55 26.88
N GLY A 613 18.45 25.97 28.06
CA GLY A 613 17.43 25.83 29.11
C GLY A 613 16.33 24.81 28.79
N LEU A 614 16.65 23.83 27.91
CA LEU A 614 15.70 22.82 27.43
C LEU A 614 16.12 21.43 27.94
N ASP A 615 15.12 20.54 28.10
CA ASP A 615 15.32 19.15 28.46
C ASP A 615 14.83 18.21 27.35
N ILE A 616 15.76 17.52 26.70
CA ILE A 616 15.46 16.51 25.65
C ILE A 616 15.24 15.12 26.26
N THR A 617 15.65 14.88 27.50
CA THR A 617 15.67 13.54 28.11
C THR A 617 14.29 12.93 28.24
N ILE A 618 13.27 13.75 28.52
CA ILE A 618 11.86 13.33 28.61
C ILE A 618 11.43 12.72 27.26
N HIS A 619 11.76 13.38 26.16
CA HIS A 619 11.41 12.93 24.81
C HIS A 619 12.22 11.70 24.38
N ARG A 620 13.49 11.60 24.80
CA ARG A 620 14.32 10.40 24.59
C ARG A 620 13.75 9.18 25.29
N SER A 621 13.24 9.37 26.52
CA SER A 621 12.55 8.30 27.24
C SER A 621 11.34 7.78 26.46
N VAL A 622 10.53 8.66 25.90
CA VAL A 622 9.37 8.28 25.09
C VAL A 622 9.81 7.54 23.81
N ILE A 623 10.82 8.07 23.09
CA ILE A 623 11.32 7.46 21.86
C ILE A 623 11.86 6.05 22.11
N LYS A 624 12.63 5.87 23.18
CA LYS A 624 13.31 4.61 23.50
C LYS A 624 12.39 3.58 24.16
N ASN A 625 11.54 4.02 25.08
CA ASN A 625 10.74 3.13 25.92
C ASN A 625 9.29 3.00 25.42
N GLY A 626 8.84 3.87 24.53
CA GLY A 626 7.45 3.91 24.06
C GLY A 626 6.45 4.36 25.12
N PHE A 627 5.16 4.17 24.81
CA PHE A 627 4.04 4.45 25.70
C PHE A 627 3.60 3.16 26.41
N GLU A 628 3.19 3.28 27.67
CA GLU A 628 2.63 2.18 28.45
C GLU A 628 1.14 2.03 28.14
N LEU A 629 0.70 0.81 27.85
CA LEU A 629 -0.70 0.45 27.62
C LEU A 629 -1.37 0.01 28.92
N ALA A 630 -2.70 -0.01 28.93
CA ALA A 630 -3.50 -0.41 30.08
C ALA A 630 -3.22 -1.85 30.58
N ASP A 631 -2.69 -2.71 29.72
CA ASP A 631 -2.28 -4.10 30.04
C ASP A 631 -0.82 -4.20 30.54
N GLY A 632 -0.13 -3.07 30.78
CA GLY A 632 1.26 -3.00 31.24
C GLY A 632 2.30 -3.25 30.11
N LYS A 633 1.88 -3.53 28.87
CA LYS A 633 2.80 -3.63 27.73
C LYS A 633 3.20 -2.25 27.24
N ARG A 634 4.29 -2.21 26.50
CA ARG A 634 4.77 -0.97 25.88
C ARG A 634 4.60 -1.03 24.37
N ILE A 635 4.19 0.11 23.81
CA ILE A 635 4.04 0.32 22.37
C ILE A 635 5.02 1.40 21.90
N SER A 636 5.72 1.16 20.79
CA SER A 636 6.61 2.17 20.24
C SER A 636 5.83 3.43 19.81
N PRO A 637 6.47 4.63 19.81
CA PRO A 637 5.80 5.86 19.39
C PRO A 637 5.23 5.77 17.97
N GLU A 638 5.93 5.09 17.08
CA GLU A 638 5.48 4.84 15.71
C GLU A 638 4.17 4.05 15.69
N ASN A 639 4.12 2.91 16.36
CA ASN A 639 2.93 2.08 16.41
C ASN A 639 1.78 2.74 17.17
N ALA A 640 2.08 3.50 18.23
CA ALA A 640 1.10 4.29 18.97
C ALA A 640 0.47 5.37 18.09
N PHE A 641 1.26 6.05 17.27
CA PHE A 641 0.76 7.08 16.35
C PHE A 641 -0.02 6.49 15.19
N LYS A 642 0.29 5.28 14.73
CA LYS A 642 -0.47 4.54 13.72
C LYS A 642 -1.85 4.08 14.19
N GLN A 643 -2.01 3.79 15.49
CA GLN A 643 -3.31 3.40 16.06
C GLN A 643 -4.22 4.61 16.21
N ALA A 644 -5.36 4.62 15.49
CA ALA A 644 -6.29 5.75 15.50
C ALA A 644 -6.80 6.10 16.90
N ASP A 645 -7.11 5.10 17.73
CA ASP A 645 -7.69 5.27 19.08
C ASP A 645 -6.65 5.60 20.16
N HIS A 646 -5.35 5.48 19.85
CA HIS A 646 -4.32 5.75 20.84
C HIS A 646 -4.23 7.25 21.16
N PRO A 647 -4.11 7.65 22.46
CA PRO A 647 -4.12 9.05 22.90
C PRO A 647 -2.90 9.87 22.44
N PHE A 648 -1.85 9.28 21.90
CA PHE A 648 -0.78 10.02 21.25
C PHE A 648 -1.30 10.60 19.93
N ARG A 649 -1.71 11.89 19.98
CA ARG A 649 -2.40 12.58 18.88
C ARG A 649 -1.60 13.71 18.27
N ILE A 650 -0.59 14.24 18.96
CA ILE A 650 0.23 15.36 18.48
C ILE A 650 1.69 14.92 18.43
N ALA A 651 2.24 14.81 17.23
CA ALA A 651 3.66 14.54 16.99
C ALA A 651 4.36 15.82 16.53
N ILE A 652 5.47 16.20 17.18
CA ILE A 652 6.30 17.34 16.78
C ILE A 652 7.61 16.79 16.24
N VAL A 653 7.92 17.09 14.98
CA VAL A 653 9.04 16.51 14.22
C VAL A 653 9.83 17.59 13.49
N CYS A 654 11.08 17.30 13.11
CA CYS A 654 11.83 18.18 12.21
C CYS A 654 12.21 17.53 10.86
N ALA A 655 12.61 16.26 10.88
CA ALA A 655 12.96 15.48 9.68
C ALA A 655 12.38 14.07 9.72
N MET A 656 12.36 13.45 10.91
CA MET A 656 11.78 12.11 11.10
C MET A 656 10.30 12.09 10.74
N TRP A 657 9.84 10.98 10.18
CA TRP A 657 8.46 10.73 9.77
C TRP A 657 7.94 11.56 8.58
N LEU A 658 8.73 12.48 8.03
CA LEU A 658 8.35 13.21 6.81
C LEU A 658 8.35 12.30 5.58
N THR A 659 9.18 11.28 5.59
CA THR A 659 9.29 10.28 4.52
C THR A 659 9.17 8.87 5.10
N GLY A 660 8.68 7.91 4.31
CA GLY A 660 8.63 6.50 4.72
C GLY A 660 7.54 6.13 5.77
N PHE A 661 6.97 7.10 6.47
CA PHE A 661 6.05 6.86 7.57
C PHE A 661 4.58 6.94 7.13
N ASP A 662 3.82 5.87 7.31
CA ASP A 662 2.40 5.77 6.89
C ASP A 662 1.46 5.81 8.10
N VAL A 663 0.62 6.85 8.17
CA VAL A 663 -0.36 7.07 9.24
C VAL A 663 -1.70 7.49 8.64
N PRO A 664 -2.62 6.56 8.36
CA PRO A 664 -3.92 6.89 7.79
C PRO A 664 -4.74 7.88 8.63
N SER A 665 -4.64 7.82 9.95
CA SER A 665 -5.36 8.69 10.90
C SER A 665 -4.80 10.12 11.01
N LEU A 666 -3.68 10.45 10.35
CA LEU A 666 -3.14 11.81 10.31
C LEU A 666 -4.06 12.71 9.47
N SER A 667 -4.75 13.63 10.10
CA SER A 667 -5.71 14.54 9.46
C SER A 667 -5.13 15.91 9.17
N THR A 668 -4.27 16.43 10.06
CA THR A 668 -3.76 17.80 9.97
C THR A 668 -2.25 17.84 10.05
N LEU A 669 -1.64 18.53 9.09
CA LEU A 669 -0.21 18.79 9.03
C LEU A 669 0.06 20.29 9.20
N TYR A 670 0.82 20.65 10.21
CA TYR A 670 1.23 22.03 10.47
C TYR A 670 2.67 22.23 10.03
N LEU A 671 2.89 23.16 9.10
CA LEU A 671 4.18 23.42 8.48
C LEU A 671 4.81 24.68 9.08
N ASP A 672 5.86 24.50 9.90
CA ASP A 672 6.73 25.55 10.41
C ASP A 672 8.18 25.33 9.98
N LYS A 673 8.35 24.81 8.79
CA LYS A 673 9.64 24.59 8.13
C LYS A 673 9.51 24.93 6.66
N PRO A 674 10.33 25.85 6.12
CA PRO A 674 10.40 26.06 4.67
C PRO A 674 10.84 24.77 3.98
N LEU A 675 9.98 24.25 3.10
CA LEU A 675 10.23 23.01 2.37
C LEU A 675 10.21 23.29 0.87
N LYS A 676 11.15 22.71 0.12
CA LYS A 676 11.10 22.71 -1.34
C LYS A 676 9.97 21.80 -1.85
N ALA A 677 9.52 22.06 -3.09
CA ALA A 677 8.41 21.39 -3.74
C ALA A 677 8.37 19.86 -3.50
N HIS A 678 9.52 19.20 -3.66
CA HIS A 678 9.62 17.74 -3.47
C HIS A 678 9.41 17.31 -2.01
N THR A 679 10.16 17.88 -1.05
CA THR A 679 10.02 17.54 0.38
C THR A 679 8.65 17.96 0.91
N LEU A 680 8.12 19.08 0.40
CA LEU A 680 6.77 19.53 0.67
C LEU A 680 5.74 18.49 0.20
N MET A 681 5.85 18.01 -1.05
CA MET A 681 4.93 16.97 -1.58
C MET A 681 5.03 15.67 -0.78
N GLN A 682 6.20 15.30 -0.29
CA GLN A 682 6.36 14.14 0.59
C GLN A 682 5.68 14.35 1.95
N ALA A 683 5.81 15.54 2.53
CA ALA A 683 5.19 15.88 3.81
C ALA A 683 3.65 15.93 3.69
N ILE A 684 3.12 16.64 2.71
CA ILE A 684 1.67 16.80 2.53
C ILE A 684 0.98 15.46 2.19
N ALA A 685 1.67 14.56 1.47
CA ALA A 685 1.17 13.22 1.18
C ALA A 685 1.02 12.32 2.43
N ARG A 686 1.44 12.77 3.60
CA ARG A 686 1.12 12.08 4.87
C ARG A 686 -0.33 12.32 5.29
N ALA A 687 -0.88 13.49 5.01
CA ALA A 687 -2.25 13.83 5.36
C ALA A 687 -3.31 13.35 4.33
N ASN A 688 -2.90 12.85 3.16
CA ASN A 688 -3.84 12.43 2.09
C ASN A 688 -4.30 10.97 2.17
N ARG A 689 -3.91 10.21 3.20
CA ARG A 689 -4.27 8.80 3.36
C ARG A 689 -5.74 8.62 3.65
N VAL A 690 -6.34 7.59 3.06
CA VAL A 690 -7.72 7.17 3.35
C VAL A 690 -7.78 6.54 4.74
N ASN A 691 -8.75 6.95 5.54
CA ASN A 691 -9.07 6.36 6.83
C ASN A 691 -10.58 6.44 7.08
N GLU A 692 -11.11 5.55 7.91
CA GLU A 692 -12.52 5.54 8.25
C GLU A 692 -12.95 6.89 8.84
N GLY A 693 -14.02 7.47 8.30
CA GLY A 693 -14.54 8.78 8.70
C GLY A 693 -13.73 9.99 8.22
N LYS A 694 -12.56 9.79 7.59
CA LYS A 694 -11.72 10.88 7.09
C LYS A 694 -12.12 11.27 5.68
N THR A 695 -12.60 12.49 5.50
CA THR A 695 -13.05 13.04 4.20
C THR A 695 -11.96 13.82 3.48
N ASN A 696 -11.00 14.38 4.22
CA ASN A 696 -9.92 15.22 3.70
C ASN A 696 -8.71 15.23 4.63
N GLY A 697 -7.58 15.73 4.12
CA GLY A 697 -6.45 16.17 4.91
C GLY A 697 -6.34 17.69 4.92
N LEU A 698 -5.83 18.27 5.98
CA LEU A 698 -5.63 19.70 6.12
C LEU A 698 -4.14 20.03 6.26
N ILE A 699 -3.67 20.96 5.48
CA ILE A 699 -2.32 21.53 5.55
C ILE A 699 -2.42 22.95 6.08
N VAL A 700 -1.86 23.19 7.26
CA VAL A 700 -1.78 24.52 7.88
C VAL A 700 -0.35 25.03 7.68
N ASP A 701 -0.19 26.09 6.90
CA ASP A 701 1.11 26.63 6.51
C ASP A 701 1.41 27.94 7.23
N TYR A 702 2.43 27.90 8.09
CA TYR A 702 2.94 29.08 8.80
C TYR A 702 4.11 29.77 8.10
N CYS A 703 4.64 29.18 7.02
CA CYS A 703 5.79 29.71 6.28
C CYS A 703 5.41 30.32 4.92
N GLY A 704 4.14 30.19 4.49
CA GLY A 704 3.69 30.72 3.19
C GLY A 704 4.29 30.00 1.98
N ILE A 705 4.61 28.72 2.11
CA ILE A 705 5.38 27.94 1.13
C ILE A 705 4.61 27.73 -0.17
N LEU A 706 3.28 27.52 -0.09
CA LEU A 706 2.45 27.15 -1.25
C LEU A 706 2.04 28.34 -2.14
N LYS A 707 2.40 29.58 -1.77
CA LYS A 707 2.23 30.74 -2.68
C LYS A 707 3.12 30.62 -3.95
N ASN A 708 4.13 29.72 -3.91
CA ASN A 708 5.12 29.52 -4.96
C ASN A 708 5.01 28.15 -5.67
N LEU A 709 3.98 27.37 -5.39
CA LEU A 709 3.60 26.13 -6.09
C LEU A 709 2.50 26.42 -7.11
#